data_0c4be22c79661d5bd84c8c47872d0a59
#
_entry.id   0c4be22c79661d5bd84c8c47872d0a59
#
_cell.length_a   1.000
_cell.length_b   1.000
_cell.length_c   1.000
_cell.angle_alpha   90.00
_cell.angle_beta   90.00
_cell.angle_gamma   90.00
#
_symmetry.space_group_name_H-M   'P 1'
#
loop_
_entity.id
_entity.type
_entity.pdbx_description
1 polymer ?
#
loop_
_entity_poly.entity_id
_entity_poly.type
_entity_poly.pdbx_seq_one_letter_code
_entity_poly.pdbx_strand_id
1 'polypeptide(L)'
;MSEHRPVPERAAVGCLCLLVLLFAATPVRSQSGEALPEPLTQRLIVKFRAQPAAGVEAESVHDRARVLRLAADRRVPLTYVRPMALGAHVIELDRPVPLSEAHAIAQRLAGDEEIEFIQPDRRMRAELVPNDQYLNLQTYLRDAAAAISAFSAWDITTGSASTVVAVVDTGYRPHPGLAGRILPGYDFVSNPLVANDGDGRDADPTDPGDWIVFSDLTASQRFYGCRVEDSTWHGTSTAGIIAANSNDGAWTAGIDWSARILPVRVLGKCYGDDSDILDGIAWAAGLPVPGVPVNSTPAQVINLSLGAYGDCTPAYQEVIASAFAHGVTRAIVAAAGNDRVDAQHNTPSNCAGVIAVAATNSIGGKTSYTNFGPTVTISAPGGDSFAGFDGIELLTNLGTEQPAGDSVGSENGTSFAAPMVAGTIALMLAVAPTLSATQITALLASSAKPFPPGSTCTTANCGAGIVDAHAAIQAAQSGGPPTVNYGGLWWNSPGGSEAGWGINFAHQGDQIFASWFTYDLTGKAWWLVMSANLTAPRVYSGTLFQGTGPPFDSVPFPPLGAPGGASGASVGPGTLRFNDANNGIFTYTVNGITQTKSITRETFGPLPACAVGSQANAALATNYQDLWWAAPAGSEAGWGINLTHESDTIFATWYTFDHDRTPMWLVSTLTKTGASAYGGDLIRLTSGPPFNAVPFAPIGSPGGASGTVVGSATLSFSDGDSGTFNYTIGGVAQSKAITREVFTSPGTVCH
;
A
#
# COMPACT_ATOMS: atom_id res chain seq x y z
N MET A 1 5.06 -33.14 72.36
CA MET A 1 4.67 -32.65 73.70
C MET A 1 4.23 -31.26 73.50
N SER A 2 2.96 -31.11 73.47
CA SER A 2 1.97 -30.33 74.28
C SER A 2 2.07 -28.85 73.96
N GLU A 3 1.08 -28.29 73.25
CA GLU A 3 -0.20 -27.74 73.81
C GLU A 3 0.00 -26.36 74.44
N HIS A 4 -0.68 -25.26 74.16
CA HIS A 4 -2.10 -24.99 74.09
C HIS A 4 -2.35 -23.55 73.59
N ARG A 5 -3.48 -23.37 72.92
CA ARG A 5 -4.25 -22.10 72.76
C ARG A 5 -4.82 -21.61 74.09
N PRO A 6 -5.41 -20.41 74.28
CA PRO A 6 -6.37 -19.73 73.39
C PRO A 6 -6.38 -18.17 73.44
N VAL A 7 -7.24 -17.58 72.61
CA VAL A 7 -7.82 -16.23 72.50
C VAL A 7 -8.69 -15.87 73.76
N PRO A 8 -9.01 -14.60 74.14
CA PRO A 8 -9.85 -13.68 73.39
C PRO A 8 -9.70 -12.15 73.56
N GLU A 9 -10.23 -11.42 72.57
CA GLU A 9 -11.14 -10.27 72.54
C GLU A 9 -10.79 -8.91 73.24
N ARG A 10 -11.01 -7.88 72.42
CA ARG A 10 -11.84 -6.66 72.44
C ARG A 10 -11.13 -5.34 72.23
N ALA A 11 -11.48 -4.78 71.09
CA ALA A 11 -11.99 -3.45 70.75
C ALA A 11 -11.42 -2.20 71.43
N ALA A 12 -10.89 -1.28 70.64
CA ALA A 12 -11.12 0.16 70.78
C ALA A 12 -11.01 0.88 69.41
N VAL A 13 -12.05 1.63 69.15
CA VAL A 13 -12.30 2.49 68.01
C VAL A 13 -11.30 3.65 68.01
N GLY A 14 -10.63 3.88 66.88
CA GLY A 14 -9.80 5.07 66.60
C GLY A 14 -10.01 5.52 65.17
N CYS A 15 -10.86 6.53 65.01
CA CYS A 15 -11.16 7.19 63.76
C CYS A 15 -9.88 7.94 63.25
N LEU A 16 -9.31 7.53 62.13
CA LEU A 16 -8.27 8.30 61.45
C LEU A 16 -8.70 8.48 59.99
N CYS A 17 -9.08 9.72 59.68
CA CYS A 17 -9.40 10.19 58.34
C CYS A 17 -8.19 9.97 57.40
N LEU A 18 -8.30 9.00 56.49
CA LEU A 18 -7.39 8.88 55.38
C LEU A 18 -7.92 9.75 54.21
N LEU A 19 -7.25 10.88 53.99
CA LEU A 19 -7.40 11.65 52.74
C LEU A 19 -6.97 10.77 51.59
N VAL A 20 -7.91 10.23 50.80
CA VAL A 20 -7.65 9.64 49.51
C VAL A 20 -7.50 10.78 48.51
N LEU A 21 -6.27 11.13 48.18
CA LEU A 21 -5.95 11.95 47.00
C LEU A 21 -6.33 11.14 45.76
N LEU A 22 -7.51 11.40 45.22
CA LEU A 22 -7.89 11.02 43.87
C LEU A 22 -6.98 11.79 42.88
N PHE A 23 -5.92 11.15 42.42
CA PHE A 23 -5.29 11.56 41.17
C PHE A 23 -6.30 11.26 40.06
N ALA A 24 -7.02 12.27 39.62
CA ALA A 24 -7.71 12.25 38.38
C ALA A 24 -6.66 12.06 37.26
N ALA A 25 -6.53 10.83 36.78
CA ALA A 25 -5.83 10.58 35.53
C ALA A 25 -6.60 11.33 34.43
N THR A 26 -6.08 12.48 34.04
CA THR A 26 -6.50 13.10 32.78
C THR A 26 -6.21 12.09 31.68
N PRO A 27 -7.19 11.74 30.84
CA PRO A 27 -6.90 10.91 29.68
C PRO A 27 -5.88 11.69 28.83
N VAL A 28 -4.70 11.09 28.64
CA VAL A 28 -3.78 11.51 27.60
C VAL A 28 -4.57 11.38 26.31
N ARG A 29 -5.03 12.48 25.77
CA ARG A 29 -5.57 12.58 24.44
C ARG A 29 -4.43 12.13 23.53
N SER A 30 -4.52 10.93 22.95
CA SER A 30 -3.71 10.58 21.81
C SER A 30 -3.94 11.68 20.80
N GLN A 31 -2.91 12.45 20.49
CA GLN A 31 -2.92 13.28 19.30
C GLN A 31 -3.02 12.30 18.15
N SER A 32 -4.24 12.14 17.63
CA SER A 32 -4.44 11.65 16.26
C SER A 32 -3.52 12.48 15.40
N GLY A 33 -2.57 11.84 14.68
CA GLY A 33 -1.70 12.53 13.75
C GLY A 33 -2.58 13.26 12.73
N GLU A 34 -2.77 14.57 12.95
CA GLU A 34 -3.35 15.44 11.95
C GLU A 34 -2.39 15.37 10.76
N ALA A 35 -2.90 14.94 9.60
CA ALA A 35 -2.21 15.11 8.34
C ALA A 35 -1.74 16.56 8.29
N LEU A 36 -0.47 16.78 7.95
CA LEU A 36 0.04 18.14 7.80
C LEU A 36 -0.89 18.88 6.85
N PRO A 37 -1.37 20.08 7.24
CA PRO A 37 -2.30 20.82 6.39
C PRO A 37 -1.66 21.07 5.03
N GLU A 38 -2.41 20.80 3.97
CA GLU A 38 -1.97 21.08 2.60
C GLU A 38 -1.41 22.51 2.51
N PRO A 39 -0.29 22.73 1.79
CA PRO A 39 0.29 24.06 1.64
C PRO A 39 -0.75 25.05 1.14
N LEU A 40 -0.85 26.19 1.81
CA LEU A 40 -1.79 27.25 1.45
C LEU A 40 -1.11 28.25 0.51
N THR A 41 -1.83 28.72 -0.50
CA THR A 41 -1.50 29.90 -1.26
C THR A 41 -2.70 30.82 -1.38
N GLN A 42 -2.45 32.12 -1.49
CA GLN A 42 -3.47 33.12 -1.75
C GLN A 42 -3.24 33.78 -3.12
N ARG A 43 -2.15 33.42 -3.82
CA ARG A 43 -1.74 34.08 -5.04
C ARG A 43 -1.73 33.15 -6.23
N LEU A 44 -2.05 33.75 -7.39
CA LEU A 44 -1.91 33.13 -8.69
C LEU A 44 -1.00 34.00 -9.56
N ILE A 45 -0.27 33.36 -10.48
CA ILE A 45 0.47 34.02 -11.55
C ILE A 45 -0.36 33.87 -12.81
N VAL A 46 -0.70 34.99 -13.46
CA VAL A 46 -1.45 35.01 -14.71
C VAL A 46 -0.63 35.73 -15.79
N LYS A 47 -0.64 35.18 -17.00
CA LYS A 47 -0.17 35.85 -18.19
C LYS A 47 -1.27 35.92 -19.23
N PHE A 48 -1.49 37.10 -19.73
CA PHE A 48 -2.46 37.34 -20.78
C PHE A 48 -1.79 37.29 -22.17
N ARG A 49 -2.54 36.84 -23.17
CA ARG A 49 -2.10 36.87 -24.56
C ARG A 49 -1.84 38.33 -24.99
N ALA A 50 -0.74 38.54 -25.72
CA ALA A 50 -0.37 39.85 -26.21
C ALA A 50 -1.44 40.39 -27.15
N GLN A 51 -1.83 41.69 -26.95
CA GLN A 51 -2.64 42.43 -27.90
C GLN A 51 -1.74 43.39 -28.69
N PRO A 52 -2.04 43.68 -29.96
CA PRO A 52 -1.25 44.60 -30.74
C PRO A 52 -1.32 46.04 -30.18
N ALA A 53 -0.16 46.54 -29.78
CA ALA A 53 0.21 47.94 -29.58
C ALA A 53 -0.49 48.76 -28.48
N ALA A 54 0.11 48.76 -27.27
CA ALA A 54 0.06 49.88 -26.34
C ALA A 54 1.42 49.98 -25.63
N GLY A 55 1.91 51.20 -25.36
CA GLY A 55 3.20 51.40 -24.68
C GLY A 55 3.21 50.93 -23.23
N VAL A 56 4.38 50.68 -22.65
CA VAL A 56 4.60 49.96 -21.36
C VAL A 56 3.79 50.54 -20.17
N GLU A 57 3.50 51.83 -20.09
CA GLU A 57 2.67 52.42 -19.02
C GLU A 57 1.16 52.20 -19.23
N ALA A 58 0.71 52.10 -20.48
CA ALA A 58 -0.66 51.81 -20.82
C ALA A 58 -1.01 50.31 -20.60
N GLU A 59 0.00 49.42 -20.68
CA GLU A 59 -0.12 47.98 -20.55
C GLU A 59 -0.52 47.58 -19.12
N SER A 60 0.11 48.16 -18.07
CA SER A 60 -0.18 47.84 -16.67
C SER A 60 -1.58 48.26 -16.21
N VAL A 61 -2.11 49.37 -16.69
CA VAL A 61 -3.49 49.84 -16.41
C VAL A 61 -4.49 48.96 -17.14
N HIS A 62 -4.17 48.54 -18.34
CA HIS A 62 -5.04 47.66 -19.15
C HIS A 62 -5.13 46.26 -18.54
N ASP A 63 -4.02 45.69 -18.09
CA ASP A 63 -3.99 44.36 -17.50
C ASP A 63 -4.70 44.29 -16.13
N ARG A 64 -4.62 45.38 -15.34
CA ARG A 64 -5.42 45.50 -14.12
C ARG A 64 -6.92 45.50 -14.45
N ALA A 65 -7.36 46.15 -15.52
CA ALA A 65 -8.76 46.11 -15.97
C ALA A 65 -9.18 44.72 -16.46
N ARG A 66 -8.25 43.96 -17.10
CA ARG A 66 -8.46 42.56 -17.53
C ARG A 66 -8.66 41.64 -16.32
N VAL A 67 -7.86 41.80 -15.27
CA VAL A 67 -8.04 41.04 -14.02
C VAL A 67 -9.42 41.30 -13.38
N LEU A 68 -9.86 42.56 -13.34
CA LEU A 68 -11.17 42.91 -12.79
C LEU A 68 -12.33 42.33 -13.62
N ARG A 69 -12.20 42.32 -14.96
CA ARG A 69 -13.17 41.64 -15.85
C ARG A 69 -13.20 40.14 -15.60
N LEU A 70 -12.04 39.51 -15.57
CA LEU A 70 -11.89 38.08 -15.30
C LEU A 70 -12.54 37.69 -13.96
N ALA A 71 -12.33 38.50 -12.92
CA ALA A 71 -12.93 38.32 -11.61
C ALA A 71 -14.46 38.36 -11.67
N ALA A 72 -15.02 39.33 -12.41
CA ALA A 72 -16.47 39.50 -12.57
C ALA A 72 -17.09 38.35 -13.41
N ASP A 73 -16.48 38.03 -14.55
CA ASP A 73 -17.00 37.05 -15.51
C ASP A 73 -16.98 35.64 -14.96
N ARG A 74 -15.93 35.29 -14.22
CA ARG A 74 -15.77 33.95 -13.62
C ARG A 74 -16.27 33.86 -12.20
N ARG A 75 -16.77 34.92 -11.60
CA ARG A 75 -17.27 35.03 -10.22
C ARG A 75 -16.22 34.50 -9.19
N VAL A 76 -14.97 34.88 -9.41
CA VAL A 76 -13.87 34.60 -8.49
C VAL A 76 -13.36 35.95 -7.98
N PRO A 77 -13.40 36.23 -6.68
CA PRO A 77 -12.82 37.45 -6.14
C PRO A 77 -11.32 37.47 -6.36
N LEU A 78 -10.83 38.38 -7.21
CA LEU A 78 -9.44 38.54 -7.57
C LEU A 78 -9.00 39.98 -7.37
N THR A 79 -7.84 40.17 -6.77
CA THR A 79 -7.18 41.46 -6.64
C THR A 79 -5.88 41.48 -7.42
N TYR A 80 -5.66 42.51 -8.20
CA TYR A 80 -4.37 42.72 -8.89
C TYR A 80 -3.32 43.17 -7.88
N VAL A 81 -2.18 42.48 -7.85
CA VAL A 81 -1.08 42.78 -6.91
C VAL A 81 0.04 43.55 -7.60
N ARG A 82 0.68 42.98 -8.61
CA ARG A 82 1.80 43.61 -9.30
C ARG A 82 2.15 42.93 -10.63
N PRO A 83 2.85 43.64 -11.54
CA PRO A 83 3.44 42.99 -12.70
C PRO A 83 4.66 42.13 -12.34
N MET A 84 5.00 41.20 -13.21
CA MET A 84 6.19 40.38 -13.19
C MET A 84 7.01 40.56 -14.47
N ALA A 85 8.22 39.98 -14.49
CA ALA A 85 9.01 39.90 -15.72
C ALA A 85 8.23 39.13 -16.81
N LEU A 86 8.55 39.40 -18.06
CA LEU A 86 8.00 38.75 -19.25
C LEU A 86 6.44 38.88 -19.40
N GLY A 87 5.87 39.97 -18.86
CA GLY A 87 4.46 40.30 -19.03
C GLY A 87 3.46 39.42 -18.28
N ALA A 88 3.91 38.69 -17.27
CA ALA A 88 3.02 38.02 -16.32
C ALA A 88 2.65 38.96 -15.17
N HIS A 89 1.61 38.60 -14.40
CA HIS A 89 1.09 39.39 -13.29
C HIS A 89 0.78 38.49 -12.10
N VAL A 90 0.98 39.02 -10.88
CA VAL A 90 0.49 38.41 -9.65
C VAL A 90 -0.89 38.93 -9.32
N ILE A 91 -1.82 38.02 -9.11
CA ILE A 91 -3.17 38.29 -8.64
C ILE A 91 -3.41 37.55 -7.32
N GLU A 92 -4.32 38.05 -6.50
CA GLU A 92 -4.57 37.52 -5.15
C GLU A 92 -6.05 37.15 -4.99
N LEU A 93 -6.28 36.00 -4.36
CA LEU A 93 -7.60 35.53 -3.95
C LEU A 93 -8.02 36.27 -2.64
N ASP A 94 -9.30 36.28 -2.35
CA ASP A 94 -9.86 36.90 -1.13
C ASP A 94 -9.42 36.22 0.16
N ARG A 95 -9.01 34.95 0.10
CA ARG A 95 -8.50 34.16 1.22
C ARG A 95 -7.40 33.18 0.79
N PRO A 96 -6.53 32.77 1.72
CA PRO A 96 -5.65 31.63 1.47
C PRO A 96 -6.48 30.36 1.25
N VAL A 97 -6.08 29.56 0.26
CA VAL A 97 -6.71 28.29 -0.09
C VAL A 97 -5.66 27.17 -0.19
N PRO A 98 -6.05 25.91 0.02
CA PRO A 98 -5.20 24.76 -0.29
C PRO A 98 -4.68 24.80 -1.73
N LEU A 99 -3.47 24.30 -1.96
CA LEU A 99 -2.84 24.33 -3.29
C LEU A 99 -3.68 23.59 -4.34
N SER A 100 -4.36 22.51 -3.96
CA SER A 100 -5.32 21.79 -4.80
C SER A 100 -6.50 22.67 -5.22
N GLU A 101 -7.08 23.44 -4.29
CA GLU A 101 -8.16 24.39 -4.58
C GLU A 101 -7.64 25.53 -5.49
N ALA A 102 -6.42 26.02 -5.23
CA ALA A 102 -5.79 27.03 -6.09
C ALA A 102 -5.58 26.53 -7.52
N HIS A 103 -5.19 25.25 -7.71
CA HIS A 103 -5.10 24.64 -9.04
C HIS A 103 -6.48 24.56 -9.73
N ALA A 104 -7.51 24.12 -9.00
CA ALA A 104 -8.86 24.06 -9.54
C ALA A 104 -9.41 25.45 -9.96
N ILE A 105 -9.10 26.49 -9.17
CA ILE A 105 -9.42 27.89 -9.51
C ILE A 105 -8.64 28.30 -10.75
N ALA A 106 -7.33 28.04 -10.82
CA ALA A 106 -6.50 28.38 -11.97
C ALA A 106 -7.00 27.68 -13.25
N GLN A 107 -7.34 26.40 -13.20
CA GLN A 107 -7.91 25.65 -14.34
C GLN A 107 -9.24 26.27 -14.82
N ARG A 108 -10.12 26.66 -13.90
CA ARG A 108 -11.39 27.32 -14.23
C ARG A 108 -11.17 28.68 -14.92
N LEU A 109 -10.17 29.44 -14.47
CA LEU A 109 -9.81 30.72 -15.05
C LEU A 109 -9.09 30.57 -16.40
N ALA A 110 -8.28 29.53 -16.57
CA ALA A 110 -7.52 29.25 -17.81
C ALA A 110 -8.43 29.01 -19.03
N GLY A 111 -9.73 28.73 -18.83
CA GLY A 111 -10.71 28.66 -19.91
C GLY A 111 -11.09 30.02 -20.53
N ASP A 112 -10.46 31.11 -20.14
CA ASP A 112 -10.64 32.42 -20.76
C ASP A 112 -9.70 32.61 -21.96
N GLU A 113 -10.23 33.06 -23.10
CA GLU A 113 -9.47 33.20 -24.35
C GLU A 113 -8.34 34.23 -24.27
N GLU A 114 -8.44 35.20 -23.36
CA GLU A 114 -7.40 36.18 -23.13
C GLU A 114 -6.21 35.65 -22.32
N ILE A 115 -6.33 34.49 -21.69
CA ILE A 115 -5.25 33.92 -20.85
C ILE A 115 -4.32 33.06 -21.69
N GLU A 116 -3.02 33.35 -21.57
CA GLU A 116 -1.93 32.51 -22.11
C GLU A 116 -1.65 31.34 -21.15
N PHE A 117 -1.45 31.64 -19.85
CA PHE A 117 -1.39 30.67 -18.76
C PHE A 117 -1.80 31.32 -17.43
N ILE A 118 -2.23 30.48 -16.50
CA ILE A 118 -2.48 30.83 -15.10
C ILE A 118 -2.14 29.65 -14.21
N GLN A 119 -1.46 29.91 -13.09
CA GLN A 119 -1.03 28.89 -12.15
C GLN A 119 -0.97 29.43 -10.72
N PRO A 120 -1.03 28.57 -9.70
CA PRO A 120 -0.75 28.98 -8.32
C PRO A 120 0.65 29.54 -8.14
N ASP A 121 0.76 30.62 -7.38
CA ASP A 121 2.03 31.16 -6.89
C ASP A 121 2.41 30.41 -5.61
N ARG A 122 3.28 29.40 -5.75
CA ARG A 122 3.68 28.50 -4.66
C ARG A 122 4.71 29.18 -3.76
N ARG A 123 4.62 28.88 -2.46
CA ARG A 123 5.65 29.26 -1.51
C ARG A 123 6.82 28.30 -1.63
N MET A 124 7.99 28.81 -1.98
CA MET A 124 9.24 28.07 -2.01
C MET A 124 10.01 28.30 -0.71
N ARG A 125 10.71 27.27 -0.24
CA ARG A 125 11.63 27.33 0.90
C ARG A 125 13.01 26.91 0.42
N ALA A 126 14.06 27.26 1.16
CA ALA A 126 15.37 26.66 0.96
C ALA A 126 15.28 25.17 1.34
N GLU A 127 15.87 24.32 0.50
CA GLU A 127 15.94 22.87 0.76
C GLU A 127 16.85 22.60 1.95
N LEU A 128 16.47 21.60 2.78
CA LEU A 128 17.28 21.12 3.89
C LEU A 128 18.41 20.26 3.34
N VAL A 129 19.60 20.85 3.18
CA VAL A 129 20.81 20.14 2.78
C VAL A 129 21.68 19.91 3.99
N PRO A 130 21.93 18.66 4.41
CA PRO A 130 22.79 18.37 5.55
C PRO A 130 24.26 18.77 5.27
N ASN A 131 25.04 18.94 6.31
CA ASN A 131 26.43 19.45 6.24
C ASN A 131 27.50 18.39 6.37
N ASP A 132 27.16 17.13 6.18
CA ASP A 132 28.02 15.97 6.38
C ASP A 132 29.24 15.99 5.44
N GLN A 133 30.37 15.56 5.94
CA GLN A 133 31.67 15.70 5.28
C GLN A 133 31.71 15.08 3.87
N TYR A 134 31.09 13.92 3.69
CA TYR A 134 31.10 13.16 2.43
C TYR A 134 29.80 13.28 1.63
N LEU A 135 28.88 14.16 2.03
CA LEU A 135 27.58 14.32 1.37
C LEU A 135 27.69 14.61 -0.14
N ASN A 136 28.73 15.34 -0.54
CA ASN A 136 28.94 15.69 -1.95
C ASN A 136 29.25 14.46 -2.83
N LEU A 137 29.70 13.37 -2.24
CA LEU A 137 29.93 12.07 -2.91
C LEU A 137 28.69 11.17 -2.89
N GLN A 138 27.74 11.42 -1.99
CA GLN A 138 26.47 10.68 -1.92
C GLN A 138 25.49 11.16 -2.99
N THR A 139 25.86 11.00 -4.27
CA THR A 139 25.07 11.48 -5.42
C THR A 139 23.70 10.85 -5.50
N TYR A 140 23.53 9.66 -4.94
CA TYR A 140 22.30 8.90 -4.87
C TYR A 140 21.20 9.51 -3.98
N LEU A 141 21.54 10.44 -3.08
CA LEU A 141 20.57 11.13 -2.19
C LEU A 141 19.89 12.33 -2.87
N ARG A 142 20.43 12.85 -3.97
CA ARG A 142 20.01 14.10 -4.60
C ARG A 142 18.64 13.99 -5.28
N ASP A 143 18.08 15.15 -5.63
CA ASP A 143 16.84 15.26 -6.40
C ASP A 143 17.11 15.13 -7.91
N ALA A 144 17.68 14.00 -8.31
CA ALA A 144 18.01 13.70 -9.70
C ALA A 144 17.19 12.49 -10.20
N ALA A 145 17.08 12.35 -11.51
CA ALA A 145 16.26 11.30 -12.14
C ALA A 145 16.70 9.88 -11.76
N ALA A 146 17.99 9.68 -11.50
CA ALA A 146 18.58 8.39 -11.14
C ALA A 146 18.90 8.26 -9.64
N ALA A 147 18.45 9.20 -8.80
CA ALA A 147 18.69 9.24 -7.36
C ALA A 147 17.36 9.19 -6.58
N ILE A 148 17.41 9.05 -5.26
CA ILE A 148 16.21 8.76 -4.44
C ILE A 148 15.43 9.99 -3.96
N SER A 149 15.79 11.22 -4.28
CA SER A 149 15.17 12.49 -3.80
C SER A 149 15.12 12.62 -2.27
N ALA A 150 16.19 12.24 -1.59
CA ALA A 150 16.25 12.36 -0.14
C ALA A 150 16.25 13.83 0.33
N PHE A 151 16.87 14.76 -0.43
CA PHE A 151 16.91 16.18 -0.08
C PHE A 151 15.51 16.78 0.04
N SER A 152 14.67 16.63 -0.98
CA SER A 152 13.26 17.06 -0.92
C SER A 152 12.45 16.27 0.11
N ALA A 153 12.79 15.00 0.38
CA ALA A 153 12.15 14.20 1.42
C ALA A 153 12.40 14.79 2.81
N TRP A 154 13.61 15.27 3.09
CA TRP A 154 13.98 15.85 4.37
C TRP A 154 13.30 17.20 4.67
N ASP A 155 12.81 17.90 3.66
CA ASP A 155 11.94 19.07 3.86
C ASP A 155 10.58 18.70 4.46
N ILE A 156 10.17 17.43 4.34
CA ILE A 156 8.93 16.90 4.94
C ILE A 156 9.22 16.28 6.29
N THR A 157 10.17 15.38 6.37
CA THR A 157 10.57 14.69 7.61
C THR A 157 12.01 14.19 7.51
N THR A 158 12.73 14.26 8.64
CA THR A 158 14.05 13.64 8.79
C THR A 158 13.98 12.29 9.52
N GLY A 159 12.78 11.76 9.72
CA GLY A 159 12.56 10.44 10.31
C GLY A 159 12.12 10.48 11.78
N SER A 160 12.08 9.31 12.40
CA SER A 160 11.59 9.13 13.78
C SER A 160 12.42 8.14 14.57
N ALA A 161 12.76 8.51 15.82
CA ALA A 161 13.44 7.60 16.77
C ALA A 161 12.55 6.43 17.25
N SER A 162 11.24 6.47 16.96
CA SER A 162 10.34 5.34 17.23
C SER A 162 10.38 4.29 16.13
N THR A 163 10.98 4.58 14.97
CA THR A 163 11.15 3.61 13.89
C THR A 163 12.40 2.77 14.12
N VAL A 164 12.22 1.47 14.19
CA VAL A 164 13.29 0.48 14.32
C VAL A 164 13.46 -0.26 12.99
N VAL A 165 14.68 -0.23 12.46
CA VAL A 165 15.07 -0.99 11.27
C VAL A 165 16.05 -2.07 11.68
N ALA A 166 15.71 -3.35 11.49
CA ALA A 166 16.64 -4.44 11.68
C ALA A 166 17.56 -4.56 10.46
N VAL A 167 18.86 -4.63 10.70
CA VAL A 167 19.88 -4.97 9.71
C VAL A 167 20.31 -6.40 9.99
N VAL A 168 19.78 -7.34 9.19
CA VAL A 168 20.06 -8.77 9.28
C VAL A 168 21.21 -9.07 8.32
N ASP A 169 22.46 -9.12 8.86
CA ASP A 169 23.68 -8.98 8.07
C ASP A 169 24.90 -9.55 8.81
N THR A 170 26.14 -9.07 8.53
CA THR A 170 27.39 -9.46 9.20
C THR A 170 27.54 -8.89 10.62
N GLY A 171 26.55 -8.17 11.13
CA GLY A 171 26.64 -7.41 12.37
C GLY A 171 26.98 -5.93 12.13
N TYR A 172 27.62 -5.27 13.07
CA TYR A 172 28.04 -3.87 12.92
C TYR A 172 29.36 -3.58 13.61
N ARG A 173 30.05 -2.52 13.17
CA ARG A 173 31.15 -1.91 13.94
C ARG A 173 30.64 -0.70 14.72
N PRO A 174 31.15 -0.45 15.94
CA PRO A 174 30.92 0.79 16.67
C PRO A 174 31.55 1.98 15.95
N HIS A 175 30.91 2.39 14.85
CA HIS A 175 31.34 3.53 14.02
C HIS A 175 30.78 4.84 14.58
N PRO A 176 31.57 5.94 14.68
CA PRO A 176 31.06 7.24 15.18
C PRO A 176 29.84 7.76 14.42
N GLY A 177 29.75 7.53 13.09
CA GLY A 177 28.59 7.87 12.30
C GLY A 177 27.30 7.12 12.64
N LEU A 178 27.39 6.06 13.49
CA LEU A 178 26.23 5.33 14.02
C LEU A 178 26.04 5.55 15.52
N ALA A 179 26.77 6.47 16.13
CA ALA A 179 26.72 6.70 17.58
C ALA A 179 25.30 7.08 18.03
N GLY A 180 24.80 6.35 19.02
CA GLY A 180 23.46 6.55 19.57
C GLY A 180 22.32 6.01 18.70
N ARG A 181 22.59 5.37 17.53
CA ARG A 181 21.58 4.75 16.67
C ARG A 181 21.34 3.29 17.01
N ILE A 182 22.35 2.59 17.48
CA ILE A 182 22.36 1.14 17.66
C ILE A 182 21.55 0.72 18.89
N LEU A 183 20.65 -0.22 18.72
CA LEU A 183 19.92 -0.92 19.78
C LEU A 183 20.67 -2.20 20.18
N PRO A 184 20.39 -2.77 21.36
CA PRO A 184 20.88 -4.10 21.69
C PRO A 184 20.41 -5.13 20.66
N GLY A 185 21.36 -5.74 19.98
CA GLY A 185 21.13 -6.76 18.96
C GLY A 185 21.45 -8.16 19.45
N TYR A 186 21.65 -9.09 18.52
CA TYR A 186 22.01 -10.47 18.82
C TYR A 186 22.80 -11.12 17.67
N ASP A 187 23.76 -12.00 18.00
CA ASP A 187 24.48 -12.85 17.06
C ASP A 187 23.80 -14.21 16.96
N PHE A 188 23.37 -14.55 15.76
CA PHE A 188 22.76 -15.85 15.44
C PHE A 188 23.71 -16.83 14.76
N VAL A 189 24.93 -16.43 14.45
CA VAL A 189 25.91 -17.34 13.79
C VAL A 189 26.25 -18.47 14.72
N SER A 190 25.66 -19.64 14.48
CA SER A 190 25.76 -20.78 15.39
C SER A 190 27.12 -21.49 15.36
N ASN A 191 27.89 -21.33 14.27
CA ASN A 191 29.17 -21.99 14.09
C ASN A 191 30.33 -21.08 14.44
N PRO A 192 31.12 -21.36 15.50
CA PRO A 192 32.25 -20.52 15.95
C PRO A 192 33.32 -20.25 14.89
N LEU A 193 33.51 -21.15 13.92
CA LEU A 193 34.49 -20.93 12.84
C LEU A 193 33.96 -19.91 11.81
N VAL A 194 32.64 -19.87 11.61
CA VAL A 194 31.97 -18.91 10.73
C VAL A 194 31.79 -17.58 11.45
N ALA A 195 31.40 -17.62 12.72
CA ALA A 195 31.25 -16.44 13.57
C ALA A 195 32.54 -15.62 13.70
N ASN A 196 33.70 -16.28 13.82
CA ASN A 196 35.01 -15.64 13.87
C ASN A 196 35.29 -14.75 15.11
N ASP A 197 34.47 -14.89 16.16
CA ASP A 197 34.54 -14.15 17.44
C ASP A 197 34.98 -15.03 18.61
N GLY A 198 35.03 -16.35 18.40
CA GLY A 198 35.52 -17.34 19.37
C GLY A 198 34.42 -18.18 20.00
N ASP A 199 33.18 -17.87 19.81
CA ASP A 199 32.03 -18.66 20.23
C ASP A 199 30.93 -18.74 19.15
N GLY A 200 29.70 -19.00 19.54
CA GLY A 200 28.55 -19.07 18.65
C GLY A 200 27.54 -18.01 19.00
N ARG A 201 26.25 -18.37 18.97
CA ARG A 201 25.15 -17.44 19.25
C ARG A 201 25.25 -16.77 20.60
N ASP A 202 25.27 -15.43 20.64
CA ASP A 202 25.30 -14.64 21.86
C ASP A 202 24.66 -13.25 21.72
N ALA A 203 24.80 -12.40 22.73
CA ALA A 203 24.18 -11.07 22.77
C ALA A 203 25.07 -9.95 22.19
N ASP A 204 26.23 -10.27 21.62
CA ASP A 204 27.13 -9.30 21.00
C ASP A 204 27.04 -9.35 19.47
N PRO A 205 26.25 -8.49 18.80
CA PRO A 205 26.13 -8.48 17.35
C PRO A 205 27.26 -7.70 16.65
N THR A 206 28.38 -7.44 17.31
CA THR A 206 29.49 -6.72 16.69
C THR A 206 30.19 -7.60 15.65
N ASP A 207 30.55 -7.00 14.51
CA ASP A 207 31.24 -7.65 13.41
C ASP A 207 32.73 -7.78 13.75
N PRO A 208 33.31 -8.97 13.94
CA PRO A 208 34.72 -9.16 14.20
C PRO A 208 35.58 -9.07 12.93
N GLY A 209 34.92 -9.07 11.77
CA GLY A 209 35.49 -9.26 10.44
C GLY A 209 35.16 -10.64 9.85
N ASP A 210 34.87 -10.64 8.56
CA ASP A 210 34.44 -11.83 7.81
C ASP A 210 35.46 -12.32 6.77
N TRP A 211 36.72 -11.90 6.91
CA TRP A 211 37.81 -12.26 5.98
C TRP A 211 38.03 -13.76 5.85
N ILE A 212 38.48 -14.17 4.68
CA ILE A 212 38.95 -15.54 4.39
C ILE A 212 40.39 -15.51 3.94
N VAL A 213 41.24 -16.27 4.63
CA VAL A 213 42.64 -16.51 4.23
C VAL A 213 42.83 -17.93 3.66
N PHE A 214 43.93 -18.16 2.95
CA PHE A 214 44.18 -19.45 2.30
C PHE A 214 44.19 -20.63 3.29
N SER A 215 44.64 -20.41 4.53
CA SER A 215 44.60 -21.44 5.58
C SER A 215 43.19 -21.88 5.93
N ASP A 216 42.20 -21.01 5.89
CA ASP A 216 40.79 -21.35 6.15
C ASP A 216 40.27 -22.36 5.12
N LEU A 217 40.56 -22.12 3.83
CA LEU A 217 40.16 -22.97 2.72
C LEU A 217 40.76 -24.39 2.82
N THR A 218 41.87 -24.54 3.49
CA THR A 218 42.56 -25.82 3.65
C THR A 218 42.33 -26.49 5.00
N ALA A 219 42.01 -25.72 6.03
CA ALA A 219 41.83 -26.21 7.40
C ALA A 219 40.45 -26.84 7.65
N SER A 220 39.43 -26.43 6.90
CA SER A 220 38.08 -26.90 7.10
C SER A 220 37.31 -27.06 5.78
N GLN A 221 36.57 -28.17 5.63
CA GLN A 221 35.64 -28.36 4.52
C GLN A 221 34.44 -27.37 4.55
N ARG A 222 34.26 -26.70 5.66
CA ARG A 222 33.22 -25.67 5.83
C ARG A 222 33.35 -24.51 4.84
N PHE A 223 34.60 -24.14 4.52
CA PHE A 223 34.89 -23.06 3.58
C PHE A 223 35.12 -23.56 2.14
N TYR A 224 34.61 -24.77 1.82
CA TYR A 224 34.66 -25.27 0.45
C TYR A 224 33.82 -24.36 -0.47
N GLY A 225 34.43 -23.86 -1.54
CA GLY A 225 33.81 -22.93 -2.48
C GLY A 225 33.97 -21.45 -2.13
N CYS A 226 34.46 -21.12 -0.93
CA CYS A 226 34.82 -19.75 -0.56
C CYS A 226 36.11 -19.30 -1.28
N ARG A 227 36.36 -18.00 -1.25
CA ARG A 227 37.58 -17.38 -1.83
C ARG A 227 38.36 -16.68 -0.75
N VAL A 228 39.64 -16.42 -1.00
CA VAL A 228 40.40 -15.48 -0.18
C VAL A 228 39.82 -14.09 -0.40
N GLU A 229 39.45 -13.45 0.69
CA GLU A 229 38.70 -12.19 0.66
C GLU A 229 38.98 -11.39 1.93
N ASP A 230 39.07 -10.07 1.81
CA ASP A 230 39.16 -9.14 2.93
C ASP A 230 37.83 -9.00 3.65
N SER A 231 37.85 -8.47 4.88
CA SER A 231 36.63 -8.15 5.62
C SER A 231 35.80 -7.10 4.92
N THR A 232 34.48 -7.36 4.81
CA THR A 232 33.56 -6.53 4.03
C THR A 232 32.92 -5.41 4.85
N TRP A 233 32.80 -5.57 6.17
CA TRP A 233 32.10 -4.64 7.09
C TRP A 233 30.68 -4.31 6.62
N HIS A 234 30.07 -5.26 5.94
CA HIS A 234 28.87 -5.10 5.13
C HIS A 234 27.66 -4.61 5.94
N GLY A 235 27.41 -5.17 7.14
CA GLY A 235 26.32 -4.73 8.01
C GLY A 235 26.49 -3.30 8.53
N THR A 236 27.74 -2.82 8.73
CA THR A 236 28.02 -1.42 9.07
C THR A 236 27.66 -0.49 7.94
N SER A 237 28.00 -0.89 6.72
CA SER A 237 27.72 -0.14 5.49
C SER A 237 26.21 0.00 5.24
N THR A 238 25.46 -1.09 5.34
CA THR A 238 24.01 -1.11 5.19
C THR A 238 23.31 -0.31 6.28
N ALA A 239 23.74 -0.42 7.54
CA ALA A 239 23.22 0.39 8.66
C ALA A 239 23.46 1.88 8.45
N GLY A 240 24.64 2.26 7.93
CA GLY A 240 25.01 3.63 7.61
C GLY A 240 24.13 4.27 6.53
N ILE A 241 23.82 3.55 5.46
CA ILE A 241 22.90 4.02 4.41
C ILE A 241 21.52 4.32 5.01
N ILE A 242 21.02 3.47 5.88
CA ILE A 242 19.70 3.64 6.51
C ILE A 242 19.71 4.84 7.46
N ALA A 243 20.64 4.88 8.44
CA ALA A 243 20.51 5.74 9.59
C ALA A 243 21.83 6.30 10.17
N ALA A 244 22.83 6.57 9.33
CA ALA A 244 23.97 7.33 9.79
C ALA A 244 23.54 8.66 10.40
N ASN A 245 24.27 9.14 11.40
CA ASN A 245 24.08 10.48 11.94
C ASN A 245 24.23 11.48 10.81
N SER A 246 23.28 12.39 10.70
CA SER A 246 23.20 13.32 9.57
C SER A 246 23.15 14.76 10.07
N ASN A 247 23.66 15.70 9.27
CA ASN A 247 23.73 17.12 9.58
C ASN A 247 24.57 17.42 10.86
N ASP A 248 25.63 16.65 11.09
CA ASP A 248 26.56 16.77 12.21
C ASP A 248 27.97 17.24 11.79
N GLY A 249 28.17 17.45 10.49
CA GLY A 249 29.44 17.90 9.90
C GLY A 249 30.48 16.81 9.75
N ALA A 250 30.12 15.54 9.96
CA ALA A 250 31.04 14.39 9.93
C ALA A 250 30.48 13.26 9.06
N TRP A 251 31.35 12.41 8.53
CA TRP A 251 31.03 11.18 7.83
C TRP A 251 30.00 11.33 6.69
N THR A 252 29.13 10.33 6.49
CA THR A 252 28.06 10.28 5.48
C THR A 252 26.70 10.53 6.12
N ALA A 253 25.74 11.09 5.38
CA ALA A 253 24.36 11.21 5.81
C ALA A 253 23.63 9.87 5.63
N GLY A 254 22.83 9.47 6.63
CA GLY A 254 21.83 8.41 6.52
C GLY A 254 20.51 8.93 5.93
N ILE A 255 19.69 8.05 5.38
CA ILE A 255 18.41 8.42 4.78
C ILE A 255 17.41 8.85 5.87
N ASP A 256 17.29 8.09 6.95
CA ASP A 256 16.50 8.47 8.12
C ASP A 256 17.44 8.94 9.25
N TRP A 257 17.36 10.24 9.59
CA TRP A 257 18.27 10.86 10.56
C TRP A 257 17.99 10.49 12.01
N SER A 258 16.92 9.75 12.26
CA SER A 258 16.42 9.50 13.62
C SER A 258 16.18 8.02 13.92
N ALA A 259 15.95 7.19 12.91
CA ALA A 259 15.66 5.77 13.06
C ALA A 259 16.73 5.04 13.89
N ARG A 260 16.30 3.99 14.57
CA ARG A 260 17.16 3.12 15.37
C ARG A 260 17.47 1.86 14.59
N ILE A 261 18.69 1.41 14.66
CA ILE A 261 19.18 0.19 14.02
C ILE A 261 19.20 -0.94 15.04
N LEU A 262 18.54 -2.04 14.71
CA LEU A 262 18.62 -3.30 15.43
C LEU A 262 19.58 -4.23 14.67
N PRO A 263 20.85 -4.36 15.09
CA PRO A 263 21.79 -5.26 14.41
C PRO A 263 21.45 -6.72 14.76
N VAL A 264 21.31 -7.54 13.73
CA VAL A 264 21.06 -8.97 13.82
C VAL A 264 22.10 -9.67 12.97
N ARG A 265 23.11 -10.21 13.63
CA ARG A 265 24.22 -10.85 12.95
C ARG A 265 23.83 -12.28 12.57
N VAL A 266 23.85 -12.59 11.28
CA VAL A 266 23.52 -13.90 10.72
C VAL A 266 24.55 -14.37 9.70
N LEU A 267 25.43 -13.46 9.27
CA LEU A 267 26.51 -13.73 8.34
C LEU A 267 27.86 -13.63 9.07
N GLY A 268 28.76 -14.50 8.72
CA GLY A 268 30.14 -14.48 9.17
C GLY A 268 31.10 -14.75 8.01
N LYS A 269 32.20 -15.44 8.26
CA LYS A 269 33.18 -15.76 7.20
C LYS A 269 32.52 -16.49 6.05
N CYS A 270 32.55 -15.89 4.86
CA CYS A 270 32.07 -16.44 3.60
C CYS A 270 30.52 -16.54 3.46
N TYR A 271 29.76 -16.90 4.50
CA TYR A 271 28.33 -17.18 4.40
C TYR A 271 27.60 -17.11 5.75
N GLY A 272 26.29 -17.28 5.71
CA GLY A 272 25.43 -17.63 6.84
C GLY A 272 24.58 -18.85 6.51
N ASP A 273 24.26 -19.66 7.51
CA ASP A 273 23.38 -20.82 7.35
C ASP A 273 21.90 -20.35 7.35
N ASP A 274 21.06 -20.91 6.50
CA ASP A 274 19.61 -20.55 6.41
C ASP A 274 18.92 -20.60 7.78
N SER A 275 19.26 -21.57 8.64
CA SER A 275 18.67 -21.70 9.98
C SER A 275 18.97 -20.50 10.88
N ASP A 276 20.18 -19.94 10.78
CA ASP A 276 20.60 -18.77 11.54
C ASP A 276 19.92 -17.49 11.01
N ILE A 277 19.80 -17.40 9.69
CA ILE A 277 19.10 -16.29 9.02
C ILE A 277 17.59 -16.29 9.36
N LEU A 278 16.94 -17.45 9.33
CA LEU A 278 15.52 -17.61 9.66
C LEU A 278 15.25 -17.26 11.12
N ASP A 279 16.08 -17.73 12.05
CA ASP A 279 15.98 -17.37 13.47
C ASP A 279 16.21 -15.87 13.68
N GLY A 280 17.16 -15.27 12.97
CA GLY A 280 17.45 -13.84 13.01
C GLY A 280 16.27 -13.00 12.51
N ILE A 281 15.62 -13.38 11.41
CA ILE A 281 14.41 -12.72 10.88
C ILE A 281 13.25 -12.85 11.88
N ALA A 282 13.02 -14.05 12.43
CA ALA A 282 11.99 -14.28 13.41
C ALA A 282 12.17 -13.40 14.66
N TRP A 283 13.39 -13.38 15.21
CA TRP A 283 13.74 -12.57 16.38
C TRP A 283 13.62 -11.07 16.11
N ALA A 284 14.11 -10.61 14.95
CA ALA A 284 13.98 -9.21 14.54
C ALA A 284 12.51 -8.75 14.51
N ALA A 285 11.61 -9.63 14.08
CA ALA A 285 10.17 -9.38 14.05
C ALA A 285 9.50 -9.46 15.45
N GLY A 286 10.21 -9.90 16.49
CA GLY A 286 9.67 -10.07 17.85
C GLY A 286 9.11 -11.45 18.14
N LEU A 287 9.31 -12.43 17.25
CA LEU A 287 8.92 -13.82 17.46
C LEU A 287 9.90 -14.51 18.42
N PRO A 288 9.42 -15.44 19.25
CA PRO A 288 10.30 -16.16 20.17
C PRO A 288 11.20 -17.15 19.41
N VAL A 289 12.49 -17.13 19.72
CA VAL A 289 13.48 -18.12 19.24
C VAL A 289 13.98 -18.94 20.44
N PRO A 290 13.94 -20.28 20.39
CA PRO A 290 14.37 -21.11 21.50
C PRO A 290 15.83 -20.87 21.92
N GLY A 291 16.06 -20.63 23.21
CA GLY A 291 17.41 -20.38 23.76
C GLY A 291 17.94 -18.96 23.57
N VAL A 292 17.18 -18.07 22.93
CA VAL A 292 17.54 -16.66 22.68
C VAL A 292 16.64 -15.75 23.54
N PRO A 293 17.20 -14.69 24.18
CA PRO A 293 16.39 -13.71 24.90
C PRO A 293 15.33 -13.07 24.01
N VAL A 294 14.17 -12.77 24.58
CA VAL A 294 13.08 -12.08 23.83
C VAL A 294 13.57 -10.71 23.35
N ASN A 295 13.32 -10.40 22.09
CA ASN A 295 13.60 -9.07 21.55
C ASN A 295 12.61 -8.05 22.14
N SER A 296 13.13 -7.09 22.91
CA SER A 296 12.33 -6.03 23.52
C SER A 296 12.05 -4.85 22.55
N THR A 297 12.68 -4.82 21.40
CA THR A 297 12.60 -3.75 20.39
C THR A 297 12.39 -4.31 18.99
N PRO A 298 11.28 -5.03 18.74
CA PRO A 298 11.03 -5.62 17.43
C PRO A 298 10.94 -4.56 16.33
N ALA A 299 11.43 -4.91 15.14
CA ALA A 299 11.62 -3.99 14.04
C ALA A 299 10.35 -3.84 13.19
N GLN A 300 10.04 -2.59 12.82
CA GLN A 300 9.02 -2.28 11.82
C GLN A 300 9.50 -2.57 10.40
N VAL A 301 10.79 -2.42 10.14
CA VAL A 301 11.41 -2.71 8.83
C VAL A 301 12.55 -3.71 9.04
N ILE A 302 12.60 -4.73 8.21
CA ILE A 302 13.71 -5.72 8.21
C ILE A 302 14.42 -5.59 6.87
N ASN A 303 15.71 -5.23 6.92
CA ASN A 303 16.60 -5.17 5.75
C ASN A 303 17.42 -6.44 5.64
N LEU A 304 17.34 -7.10 4.50
CA LEU A 304 18.03 -8.32 4.13
C LEU A 304 18.95 -8.04 2.93
N SER A 305 20.13 -7.48 3.19
CA SER A 305 21.13 -7.24 2.14
C SER A 305 21.91 -8.52 1.81
N LEU A 306 21.21 -9.64 1.76
CA LEU A 306 21.73 -10.98 1.56
C LEU A 306 20.83 -11.80 0.63
N GLY A 307 21.34 -12.90 0.13
CA GLY A 307 20.55 -13.85 -0.66
C GLY A 307 21.40 -14.99 -1.21
N ALA A 308 20.72 -16.02 -1.68
CA ALA A 308 21.31 -17.17 -2.34
C ALA A 308 20.46 -17.62 -3.53
N TYR A 309 21.12 -18.26 -4.50
CA TYR A 309 20.42 -18.87 -5.63
C TYR A 309 19.52 -20.01 -5.13
N GLY A 310 18.24 -19.93 -5.44
CA GLY A 310 17.22 -20.92 -5.10
C GLY A 310 15.81 -20.34 -5.09
N ASP A 311 14.83 -21.24 -5.06
CA ASP A 311 13.43 -20.87 -4.89
C ASP A 311 13.13 -20.57 -3.43
N CYS A 312 12.13 -19.72 -3.16
CA CYS A 312 11.67 -19.47 -1.80
C CYS A 312 11.23 -20.77 -1.12
N THR A 313 11.95 -21.16 -0.06
CA THR A 313 11.63 -22.40 0.66
C THR A 313 10.40 -22.22 1.54
N PRO A 314 9.67 -23.30 1.90
CA PRO A 314 8.55 -23.22 2.84
C PRO A 314 8.94 -22.59 4.19
N ALA A 315 10.18 -22.82 4.68
CA ALA A 315 10.65 -22.24 5.94
C ALA A 315 10.78 -20.72 5.86
N TYR A 316 11.36 -20.17 4.78
CA TYR A 316 11.41 -18.73 4.56
C TYR A 316 10.00 -18.14 4.46
N GLN A 317 9.11 -18.77 3.69
CA GLN A 317 7.75 -18.26 3.53
C GLN A 317 6.97 -18.27 4.86
N GLU A 318 7.17 -19.28 5.69
CA GLU A 318 6.52 -19.39 7.01
C GLU A 318 7.01 -18.31 7.97
N VAL A 319 8.33 -18.08 8.05
CA VAL A 319 8.92 -17.06 8.93
C VAL A 319 8.47 -15.65 8.48
N ILE A 320 8.50 -15.36 7.18
CA ILE A 320 8.07 -14.09 6.62
C ILE A 320 6.58 -13.83 6.92
N ALA A 321 5.72 -14.82 6.67
CA ALA A 321 4.29 -14.72 6.97
C ALA A 321 4.02 -14.51 8.47
N SER A 322 4.77 -15.22 9.33
CA SER A 322 4.68 -15.09 10.78
C SER A 322 5.15 -13.73 11.28
N ALA A 323 6.21 -13.16 10.68
CA ALA A 323 6.70 -11.82 11.00
C ALA A 323 5.64 -10.75 10.73
N PHE A 324 4.94 -10.82 9.59
CA PHE A 324 3.82 -9.91 9.31
C PHE A 324 2.62 -10.16 10.21
N ALA A 325 2.28 -11.42 10.46
CA ALA A 325 1.15 -11.79 11.33
C ALA A 325 1.35 -11.35 12.79
N HIS A 326 2.61 -11.25 13.26
CA HIS A 326 2.92 -10.71 14.59
C HIS A 326 2.52 -9.23 14.74
N GLY A 327 2.41 -8.49 13.63
CA GLY A 327 1.79 -7.18 13.57
C GLY A 327 2.71 -5.99 13.91
N VAL A 328 4.00 -6.20 14.21
CA VAL A 328 4.99 -5.13 14.37
C VAL A 328 5.67 -4.83 13.05
N THR A 329 6.17 -5.85 12.35
CA THR A 329 6.86 -5.71 11.07
C THR A 329 5.90 -5.19 10.00
N ARG A 330 6.32 -4.15 9.30
CA ARG A 330 5.58 -3.46 8.23
C ARG A 330 6.18 -3.67 6.86
N ALA A 331 7.49 -3.95 6.81
CA ALA A 331 8.17 -4.26 5.55
C ALA A 331 9.35 -5.20 5.78
N ILE A 332 9.57 -6.09 4.83
CA ILE A 332 10.79 -6.88 4.67
C ILE A 332 11.34 -6.54 3.29
N VAL A 333 12.55 -5.99 3.27
CA VAL A 333 13.23 -5.51 2.05
C VAL A 333 14.43 -6.40 1.80
N ALA A 334 14.57 -6.94 0.60
CA ALA A 334 15.69 -7.80 0.26
C ALA A 334 16.39 -7.41 -1.03
N ALA A 335 17.69 -7.58 -1.08
CA ALA A 335 18.51 -7.46 -2.26
C ALA A 335 18.12 -8.50 -3.32
N ALA A 336 17.93 -8.09 -4.58
CA ALA A 336 17.56 -8.99 -5.67
C ALA A 336 18.67 -9.97 -6.08
N GLY A 337 19.92 -9.71 -5.65
CA GLY A 337 21.11 -10.50 -5.97
C GLY A 337 21.99 -9.89 -7.07
N ASN A 338 23.23 -10.40 -7.18
CA ASN A 338 24.31 -9.81 -7.99
C ASN A 338 24.86 -10.73 -9.08
N ASP A 339 24.06 -11.72 -9.55
CA ASP A 339 24.51 -12.79 -10.44
C ASP A 339 24.09 -12.61 -11.90
N ARG A 340 23.38 -11.52 -12.25
CA ARG A 340 22.84 -11.24 -13.60
C ARG A 340 21.80 -12.26 -14.08
N VAL A 341 21.10 -12.90 -13.17
CA VAL A 341 20.08 -13.91 -13.45
C VAL A 341 18.68 -13.38 -13.15
N ASP A 342 17.66 -14.17 -13.49
CA ASP A 342 16.29 -13.84 -13.09
C ASP A 342 16.15 -13.92 -11.55
N ALA A 343 15.67 -12.83 -10.95
CA ALA A 343 15.49 -12.69 -9.51
C ALA A 343 14.47 -13.68 -8.93
N GLN A 344 13.65 -14.34 -9.76
CA GLN A 344 12.77 -15.41 -9.32
C GLN A 344 13.53 -16.58 -8.63
N HIS A 345 14.81 -16.69 -8.88
CA HIS A 345 15.69 -17.72 -8.29
C HIS A 345 16.65 -17.15 -7.24
N ASN A 346 16.32 -16.05 -6.60
CA ASN A 346 17.13 -15.47 -5.53
C ASN A 346 16.33 -15.37 -4.23
N THR A 347 16.55 -16.29 -3.29
CA THR A 347 15.91 -16.28 -1.97
C THR A 347 16.71 -15.39 -1.01
N PRO A 348 16.06 -14.58 -0.11
CA PRO A 348 14.63 -14.50 0.16
C PRO A 348 13.87 -13.44 -0.67
N SER A 349 14.52 -12.76 -1.61
CA SER A 349 13.86 -11.68 -2.38
C SER A 349 12.70 -12.17 -3.25
N ASN A 350 12.69 -13.46 -3.62
CA ASN A 350 11.60 -14.11 -4.37
C ASN A 350 10.45 -14.61 -3.49
N CYS A 351 10.50 -14.44 -2.17
CA CYS A 351 9.44 -14.86 -1.27
C CYS A 351 8.26 -13.89 -1.30
N ALA A 352 7.04 -14.43 -1.18
CA ALA A 352 5.84 -13.60 -1.18
C ALA A 352 5.82 -12.63 0.02
N GLY A 353 5.53 -11.36 -0.25
CA GLY A 353 5.50 -10.29 0.75
C GLY A 353 6.85 -9.56 0.94
N VAL A 354 7.92 -10.02 0.33
CA VAL A 354 9.23 -9.36 0.37
C VAL A 354 9.31 -8.31 -0.74
N ILE A 355 9.84 -7.15 -0.43
CA ILE A 355 10.15 -6.08 -1.38
C ILE A 355 11.53 -6.37 -1.99
N ALA A 356 11.55 -6.93 -3.19
CA ALA A 356 12.77 -7.23 -3.94
C ALA A 356 13.34 -5.97 -4.60
N VAL A 357 14.61 -5.64 -4.33
CA VAL A 357 15.24 -4.41 -4.80
C VAL A 357 16.39 -4.70 -5.76
N ALA A 358 16.25 -4.25 -7.01
CA ALA A 358 17.32 -4.30 -8.01
C ALA A 358 18.20 -3.03 -7.94
N ALA A 359 19.43 -3.12 -8.44
CA ALA A 359 20.39 -2.03 -8.45
C ALA A 359 20.41 -1.26 -9.78
N THR A 360 20.39 0.09 -9.69
CA THR A 360 20.66 0.99 -10.83
C THR A 360 22.00 1.68 -10.67
N ASN A 361 22.61 2.07 -11.79
CA ASN A 361 23.78 2.91 -11.83
C ASN A 361 23.43 4.41 -11.76
N SER A 362 24.40 5.30 -11.73
CA SER A 362 24.23 6.75 -11.56
C SER A 362 23.46 7.45 -12.71
N ILE A 363 23.18 6.77 -13.80
CA ILE A 363 22.30 7.25 -14.89
C ILE A 363 20.94 6.54 -14.92
N GLY A 364 20.63 5.70 -13.94
CA GLY A 364 19.36 4.97 -13.82
C GLY A 364 19.23 3.76 -14.72
N GLY A 365 20.33 3.28 -15.31
CA GLY A 365 20.39 2.02 -16.04
C GLY A 365 20.60 0.83 -15.12
N LYS A 366 20.30 -0.38 -15.63
CA LYS A 366 20.58 -1.64 -14.94
C LYS A 366 22.09 -1.79 -14.76
N THR A 367 22.52 -2.08 -13.52
CA THR A 367 23.95 -2.31 -13.25
C THR A 367 24.46 -3.58 -13.94
N SER A 368 25.79 -3.69 -14.07
CA SER A 368 26.44 -4.81 -14.74
C SER A 368 26.28 -6.14 -14.02
N TYR A 369 25.82 -6.15 -12.77
CA TYR A 369 25.73 -7.32 -11.89
C TYR A 369 24.29 -7.64 -11.43
N THR A 370 23.35 -6.67 -11.34
CA THR A 370 22.06 -6.89 -10.69
C THR A 370 21.25 -8.02 -11.30
N ASN A 371 20.61 -8.81 -10.46
CA ASN A 371 19.53 -9.70 -10.87
C ASN A 371 18.32 -8.86 -11.31
N PHE A 372 17.44 -9.44 -12.14
CA PHE A 372 16.36 -8.72 -12.82
C PHE A 372 15.14 -9.64 -13.02
N GLY A 373 14.07 -9.11 -13.56
CA GLY A 373 12.87 -9.90 -13.90
C GLY A 373 11.61 -9.43 -13.18
N PRO A 374 10.49 -10.11 -13.40
CA PRO A 374 9.18 -9.68 -12.90
C PRO A 374 9.04 -9.78 -11.37
N THR A 375 9.92 -10.50 -10.70
CA THR A 375 9.96 -10.63 -9.23
C THR A 375 10.45 -9.35 -8.56
N VAL A 376 11.24 -8.52 -9.29
CA VAL A 376 11.73 -7.24 -8.74
C VAL A 376 10.55 -6.30 -8.50
N THR A 377 10.44 -5.80 -7.27
CA THR A 377 9.38 -4.86 -6.87
C THR A 377 9.72 -3.43 -7.28
N ILE A 378 10.96 -3.00 -7.01
CA ILE A 378 11.43 -1.63 -7.21
C ILE A 378 12.95 -1.63 -7.38
N SER A 379 13.51 -0.55 -7.91
CA SER A 379 14.96 -0.36 -7.98
C SER A 379 15.42 0.81 -7.13
N ALA A 380 16.70 0.77 -6.74
CA ALA A 380 17.40 1.90 -6.14
C ALA A 380 18.85 1.96 -6.63
N PRO A 381 19.56 3.09 -6.48
CA PRO A 381 21.00 3.15 -6.79
C PRO A 381 21.78 2.08 -6.03
N GLY A 382 22.60 1.32 -6.74
CA GLY A 382 23.49 0.31 -6.18
C GLY A 382 24.96 0.49 -6.58
N GLY A 383 25.24 1.52 -7.39
CA GLY A 383 26.57 1.78 -7.94
C GLY A 383 26.96 0.79 -9.05
N ASP A 384 27.91 1.16 -9.88
CA ASP A 384 28.50 0.25 -10.90
C ASP A 384 29.90 0.73 -11.32
N SER A 385 30.81 0.83 -10.37
CA SER A 385 32.18 1.28 -10.62
C SER A 385 32.94 0.31 -11.55
N PHE A 386 32.51 -0.96 -11.63
CA PHE A 386 33.04 -1.94 -12.58
C PHE A 386 32.76 -1.56 -14.04
N ALA A 387 31.64 -0.87 -14.28
CA ALA A 387 31.26 -0.38 -15.60
C ALA A 387 31.62 1.10 -15.83
N GLY A 388 32.38 1.73 -14.91
CA GLY A 388 32.85 3.10 -14.99
C GLY A 388 31.83 4.15 -14.51
N PHE A 389 30.83 3.74 -13.71
CA PHE A 389 29.89 4.63 -13.02
C PHE A 389 30.30 4.84 -11.56
N ASP A 390 29.59 5.75 -10.86
CA ASP A 390 29.85 5.98 -9.43
C ASP A 390 29.48 4.77 -8.60
N GLY A 391 30.26 4.46 -7.54
CA GLY A 391 29.89 3.56 -6.47
C GLY A 391 28.97 4.22 -5.45
N ILE A 392 28.61 3.49 -4.41
CA ILE A 392 27.82 3.98 -3.27
C ILE A 392 28.76 4.30 -2.12
N GLU A 393 28.82 5.59 -1.77
CA GLU A 393 29.61 6.06 -0.61
C GLU A 393 28.91 5.70 0.69
N LEU A 394 29.61 5.03 1.60
CA LEU A 394 29.06 4.41 2.80
C LEU A 394 30.07 4.33 3.93
N LEU A 395 29.56 4.12 5.17
CA LEU A 395 30.40 3.88 6.35
C LEU A 395 31.03 2.49 6.25
N THR A 396 32.32 2.38 6.61
CA THR A 396 33.09 1.13 6.59
C THR A 396 34.20 1.16 7.63
N ASN A 397 35.07 0.14 7.60
CA ASN A 397 36.29 0.05 8.42
C ASN A 397 37.51 -0.20 7.54
N LEU A 398 38.67 0.28 7.93
CA LEU A 398 39.93 0.12 7.18
C LEU A 398 40.59 -1.26 7.32
N GLY A 399 40.10 -2.09 8.21
CA GLY A 399 40.66 -3.40 8.41
C GLY A 399 40.41 -4.35 7.25
N THR A 400 41.43 -4.98 6.71
CA THR A 400 41.29 -6.04 5.70
C THR A 400 41.01 -7.41 6.32
N GLU A 401 41.38 -7.57 7.57
CA GLU A 401 41.05 -8.72 8.39
C GLU A 401 40.31 -8.26 9.65
N GLN A 402 41.01 -7.97 10.71
CA GLN A 402 40.46 -7.44 11.95
C GLN A 402 40.16 -5.94 11.85
N PRO A 403 39.29 -5.40 12.70
CA PRO A 403 38.97 -3.95 12.70
C PRO A 403 40.24 -3.10 12.90
N ALA A 404 40.46 -2.10 12.05
CA ALA A 404 41.61 -1.21 12.12
C ALA A 404 41.28 0.24 12.40
N GLY A 405 40.22 0.78 11.79
CA GLY A 405 39.80 2.17 11.99
C GLY A 405 38.57 2.49 11.17
N ASP A 406 37.78 3.45 11.67
CA ASP A 406 36.56 3.86 11.03
C ASP A 406 36.85 4.66 9.74
N SER A 407 36.03 4.47 8.71
CA SER A 407 36.27 5.08 7.40
C SER A 407 34.95 5.23 6.61
N VAL A 408 35.10 5.86 5.43
CA VAL A 408 34.11 5.88 4.35
C VAL A 408 34.73 5.15 3.15
N GLY A 409 33.94 4.31 2.51
CA GLY A 409 34.31 3.56 1.31
C GLY A 409 33.28 3.73 0.22
N SER A 410 33.60 3.19 -0.97
CA SER A 410 32.75 3.23 -2.14
C SER A 410 32.54 1.82 -2.68
N GLU A 411 31.31 1.33 -2.66
CA GLU A 411 30.98 -0.05 -2.96
C GLU A 411 29.86 -0.18 -4.01
N ASN A 412 29.63 -1.44 -4.46
CA ASN A 412 28.59 -1.75 -5.45
C ASN A 412 27.81 -2.98 -5.04
N GLY A 413 26.50 -2.97 -5.22
CA GLY A 413 25.65 -4.14 -4.94
C GLY A 413 24.19 -3.81 -4.77
N THR A 414 23.34 -4.79 -5.04
CA THR A 414 21.92 -4.75 -4.65
C THR A 414 21.80 -4.67 -3.12
N SER A 415 22.83 -5.10 -2.41
CA SER A 415 22.97 -4.98 -0.96
C SER A 415 22.93 -3.52 -0.46
N PHE A 416 23.33 -2.56 -1.30
CA PHE A 416 23.31 -1.13 -0.97
C PHE A 416 22.08 -0.41 -1.55
N ALA A 417 21.42 -1.02 -2.54
CA ALA A 417 20.12 -0.57 -3.04
C ALA A 417 18.97 -0.89 -2.06
N ALA A 418 18.97 -2.09 -1.46
CA ALA A 418 17.97 -2.51 -0.50
C ALA A 418 17.85 -1.58 0.71
N PRO A 419 18.95 -1.19 1.41
CA PRO A 419 18.85 -0.25 2.53
C PRO A 419 18.39 1.16 2.14
N MET A 420 18.52 1.58 0.88
CA MET A 420 17.90 2.84 0.42
C MET A 420 16.39 2.78 0.44
N VAL A 421 15.82 1.64 0.04
CA VAL A 421 14.38 1.39 0.13
C VAL A 421 13.96 1.25 1.60
N ALA A 422 14.73 0.53 2.41
CA ALA A 422 14.43 0.38 3.85
C ALA A 422 14.45 1.73 4.60
N GLY A 423 15.42 2.60 4.33
CA GLY A 423 15.48 3.96 4.87
C GLY A 423 14.32 4.84 4.39
N THR A 424 13.93 4.72 3.11
CA THR A 424 12.75 5.41 2.58
C THR A 424 11.47 4.96 3.30
N ILE A 425 11.32 3.65 3.54
CA ILE A 425 10.17 3.11 4.30
C ILE A 425 10.19 3.62 5.75
N ALA A 426 11.37 3.73 6.37
CA ALA A 426 11.48 4.31 7.71
C ALA A 426 10.97 5.75 7.75
N LEU A 427 11.30 6.58 6.76
CA LEU A 427 10.74 7.92 6.60
C LEU A 427 9.23 7.92 6.36
N MET A 428 8.70 6.98 5.56
CA MET A 428 7.25 6.81 5.37
C MET A 428 6.55 6.49 6.70
N LEU A 429 7.11 5.58 7.49
CA LEU A 429 6.58 5.21 8.80
C LEU A 429 6.70 6.33 9.84
N ALA A 430 7.66 7.23 9.71
CA ALA A 430 7.76 8.42 10.57
C ALA A 430 6.57 9.37 10.41
N VAL A 431 5.98 9.46 9.21
CA VAL A 431 4.81 10.30 8.94
C VAL A 431 3.49 9.52 8.99
N ALA A 432 3.53 8.21 8.76
CA ALA A 432 2.35 7.34 8.72
C ALA A 432 2.65 5.97 9.38
N PRO A 433 2.73 5.89 10.71
CA PRO A 433 3.22 4.70 11.43
C PRO A 433 2.28 3.49 11.36
N THR A 434 1.06 3.67 10.88
CA THR A 434 0.05 2.61 10.77
C THR A 434 -0.03 1.94 9.41
N LEU A 435 0.80 2.34 8.44
CA LEU A 435 0.82 1.70 7.12
C LEU A 435 1.04 0.20 7.23
N SER A 436 0.23 -0.56 6.49
CA SER A 436 0.41 -2.01 6.33
C SER A 436 1.50 -2.32 5.30
N ALA A 437 2.01 -3.56 5.28
CA ALA A 437 2.99 -4.02 4.30
C ALA A 437 2.50 -3.82 2.85
N THR A 438 1.24 -4.16 2.58
CA THR A 438 0.63 -3.99 1.26
C THR A 438 0.54 -2.52 0.85
N GLN A 439 0.16 -1.63 1.79
CA GLN A 439 0.13 -0.19 1.53
C GLN A 439 1.53 0.36 1.22
N ILE A 440 2.54 -0.02 2.01
CA ILE A 440 3.93 0.39 1.78
C ILE A 440 4.39 -0.01 0.38
N THR A 441 4.21 -1.28 0.01
CA THR A 441 4.60 -1.78 -1.33
C THR A 441 3.87 -1.04 -2.45
N ALA A 442 2.56 -0.83 -2.31
CA ALA A 442 1.75 -0.10 -3.29
C ALA A 442 2.18 1.37 -3.43
N LEU A 443 2.48 2.03 -2.28
CA LEU A 443 2.94 3.42 -2.26
C LEU A 443 4.32 3.57 -2.92
N LEU A 444 5.27 2.70 -2.60
CA LEU A 444 6.58 2.68 -3.23
C LEU A 444 6.46 2.51 -4.75
N ALA A 445 5.63 1.54 -5.20
CA ALA A 445 5.44 1.29 -6.62
C ALA A 445 4.76 2.46 -7.35
N SER A 446 3.74 3.08 -6.74
CA SER A 446 2.99 4.18 -7.37
C SER A 446 3.73 5.52 -7.35
N SER A 447 4.65 5.71 -6.44
CA SER A 447 5.46 6.93 -6.30
C SER A 447 6.84 6.81 -6.95
N ALA A 448 7.22 5.61 -7.43
CA ALA A 448 8.53 5.39 -8.05
C ALA A 448 8.77 6.30 -9.25
N LYS A 449 9.99 6.81 -9.39
CA LYS A 449 10.41 7.55 -10.57
C LYS A 449 10.45 6.63 -11.79
N PRO A 450 9.97 7.09 -12.96
CA PRO A 450 10.18 6.35 -14.19
C PRO A 450 11.66 6.23 -14.49
N PHE A 451 12.07 5.12 -15.10
CA PHE A 451 13.45 4.98 -15.56
C PHE A 451 13.76 6.05 -16.63
N PRO A 452 14.94 6.67 -16.59
CA PRO A 452 15.32 7.70 -17.56
C PRO A 452 15.24 7.20 -19.01
N PRO A 453 14.96 8.09 -19.99
CA PRO A 453 14.94 7.71 -21.40
C PRO A 453 16.27 7.07 -21.85
N GLY A 454 16.18 5.92 -22.50
CA GLY A 454 17.36 5.15 -22.93
C GLY A 454 17.96 4.24 -21.85
N SER A 455 17.36 4.17 -20.67
CA SER A 455 17.74 3.22 -19.62
C SER A 455 17.61 1.77 -20.11
N THR A 456 18.49 0.92 -19.62
CA THR A 456 18.40 -0.55 -19.77
C THR A 456 17.43 -1.19 -18.78
N CYS A 457 17.00 -0.45 -17.76
CA CYS A 457 15.91 -0.81 -16.86
C CYS A 457 14.56 -0.46 -17.48
N THR A 458 13.60 -1.36 -17.29
CA THR A 458 12.19 -1.19 -17.65
C THR A 458 11.32 -1.74 -16.52
N THR A 459 10.03 -1.44 -16.53
CA THR A 459 9.08 -2.02 -15.57
C THR A 459 8.91 -3.54 -15.68
N ALA A 460 9.40 -4.15 -16.76
CA ALA A 460 9.38 -5.60 -16.95
C ALA A 460 10.58 -6.31 -16.30
N ASN A 461 11.66 -5.59 -16.00
CA ASN A 461 12.91 -6.23 -15.54
C ASN A 461 13.53 -5.60 -14.28
N CYS A 462 13.15 -4.38 -13.92
CA CYS A 462 13.71 -3.66 -12.77
C CYS A 462 12.61 -3.14 -11.80
N GLY A 463 11.40 -3.71 -11.86
CA GLY A 463 10.29 -3.31 -11.00
C GLY A 463 9.62 -1.99 -11.40
N ALA A 464 8.87 -1.38 -10.50
CA ALA A 464 8.01 -0.24 -10.78
C ALA A 464 8.75 1.03 -11.25
N GLY A 465 10.02 1.17 -10.89
CA GLY A 465 10.86 2.34 -11.18
C GLY A 465 11.97 2.48 -10.15
N ILE A 466 12.62 3.65 -10.11
CA ILE A 466 13.60 3.99 -9.08
C ILE A 466 12.87 4.59 -7.87
N VAL A 467 13.20 4.16 -6.66
CA VAL A 467 12.57 4.67 -5.44
C VAL A 467 12.70 6.21 -5.36
N ASP A 468 11.60 6.88 -5.04
CA ASP A 468 11.53 8.32 -4.79
C ASP A 468 11.09 8.56 -3.35
N ALA A 469 12.03 8.90 -2.47
CA ALA A 469 11.73 9.09 -1.06
C ALA A 469 10.76 10.25 -0.82
N HIS A 470 10.91 11.36 -1.58
CA HIS A 470 10.01 12.50 -1.47
C HIS A 470 8.57 12.14 -1.85
N ALA A 471 8.38 11.55 -3.03
CA ALA A 471 7.06 11.17 -3.51
C ALA A 471 6.42 10.08 -2.65
N ALA A 472 7.21 9.11 -2.16
CA ALA A 472 6.74 8.04 -1.26
C ALA A 472 6.25 8.60 0.08
N ILE A 473 6.96 9.57 0.67
CA ILE A 473 6.56 10.23 1.93
C ILE A 473 5.30 11.07 1.73
N GLN A 474 5.22 11.84 0.65
CA GLN A 474 4.00 12.59 0.31
C GLN A 474 2.79 11.67 0.15
N ALA A 475 2.99 10.55 -0.54
CA ALA A 475 1.95 9.53 -0.70
C ALA A 475 1.58 8.89 0.64
N ALA A 476 2.53 8.65 1.54
CA ALA A 476 2.30 8.14 2.88
C ALA A 476 1.52 9.13 3.75
N GLN A 477 1.86 10.44 3.72
CA GLN A 477 1.14 11.49 4.45
C GLN A 477 -0.31 11.64 4.01
N SER A 478 -0.59 11.46 2.73
CA SER A 478 -1.95 11.51 2.20
C SER A 478 -2.78 10.26 2.52
N GLY A 479 -2.23 9.33 3.32
CA GLY A 479 -2.90 8.07 3.68
C GLY A 479 -2.83 7.01 2.57
N GLY A 480 -1.91 7.19 1.67
CA GLY A 480 -1.82 6.44 0.42
C GLY A 480 -2.50 7.18 -0.73
N PRO A 481 -2.38 6.70 -2.00
CA PRO A 481 -3.35 7.09 -2.99
C PRO A 481 -4.70 6.82 -2.31
N PRO A 482 -5.66 7.77 -2.35
CA PRO A 482 -6.97 7.49 -1.79
C PRO A 482 -7.32 6.14 -2.38
N THR A 483 -7.48 5.14 -1.51
CA THR A 483 -7.91 3.83 -1.94
C THR A 483 -9.28 4.09 -2.51
N VAL A 484 -9.29 4.34 -3.81
CA VAL A 484 -10.52 4.63 -4.53
C VAL A 484 -11.35 3.39 -4.32
N ASN A 485 -12.36 3.50 -3.49
CA ASN A 485 -13.29 2.41 -3.33
C ASN A 485 -14.07 2.29 -4.65
N TYR A 486 -13.83 1.19 -5.38
CA TYR A 486 -14.54 0.87 -6.61
C TYR A 486 -15.88 0.19 -6.34
N GLY A 487 -16.25 -0.02 -5.09
CA GLY A 487 -17.53 -0.61 -4.69
C GLY A 487 -18.71 0.15 -5.26
N GLY A 488 -19.78 -0.57 -5.60
CA GLY A 488 -21.00 -0.03 -6.20
C GLY A 488 -21.27 -0.58 -7.60
N LEU A 489 -22.25 0.00 -8.28
CA LEU A 489 -22.75 -0.46 -9.57
C LEU A 489 -21.98 0.18 -10.73
N TRP A 490 -21.63 -0.64 -11.72
CA TRP A 490 -20.89 -0.26 -12.91
C TRP A 490 -21.57 -0.81 -14.16
N TRP A 491 -21.56 -0.04 -15.25
CA TRP A 491 -22.12 -0.44 -16.53
C TRP A 491 -21.25 0.04 -17.70
N ASN A 492 -21.69 -0.17 -18.93
CA ASN A 492 -20.93 0.24 -20.11
C ASN A 492 -20.78 1.76 -20.21
N SER A 493 -19.63 2.20 -20.69
CA SER A 493 -19.32 3.61 -20.97
C SER A 493 -19.52 3.90 -22.48
N PRO A 494 -20.24 4.99 -22.86
CA PRO A 494 -20.96 5.95 -22.00
C PRO A 494 -22.10 5.32 -21.21
N GLY A 495 -22.38 5.84 -20.01
CA GLY A 495 -23.41 5.32 -19.11
C GLY A 495 -24.78 5.19 -19.82
N GLY A 496 -25.43 4.06 -19.60
CA GLY A 496 -26.75 3.74 -20.19
C GLY A 496 -26.72 3.29 -21.66
N SER A 497 -25.57 3.33 -22.34
CA SER A 497 -25.49 2.95 -23.76
C SER A 497 -25.80 1.48 -24.01
N GLU A 498 -25.57 0.62 -23.02
CA GLU A 498 -25.89 -0.81 -23.02
C GLU A 498 -26.71 -1.17 -21.77
N ALA A 499 -27.67 -0.34 -21.35
CA ALA A 499 -28.48 -0.61 -20.18
C ALA A 499 -29.19 -1.98 -20.29
N GLY A 500 -29.15 -2.75 -19.21
CA GLY A 500 -29.71 -4.11 -19.15
C GLY A 500 -28.70 -5.15 -18.66
N TRP A 501 -27.40 -4.80 -18.56
CA TRP A 501 -26.38 -5.56 -17.85
C TRP A 501 -25.60 -4.64 -16.92
N GLY A 502 -24.93 -5.19 -15.93
CA GLY A 502 -24.09 -4.44 -15.03
C GLY A 502 -23.17 -5.32 -14.20
N ILE A 503 -22.18 -4.71 -13.58
CA ILE A 503 -21.29 -5.37 -12.63
C ILE A 503 -21.39 -4.62 -11.31
N ASN A 504 -21.66 -5.34 -10.24
CA ASN A 504 -21.62 -4.78 -8.90
C ASN A 504 -20.32 -5.20 -8.22
N PHE A 505 -19.59 -4.25 -7.66
CA PHE A 505 -18.33 -4.49 -6.95
C PHE A 505 -18.52 -4.32 -5.45
N ALA A 506 -18.16 -5.36 -4.69
CA ALA A 506 -17.79 -5.23 -3.29
C ALA A 506 -16.26 -5.11 -3.22
N HIS A 507 -15.74 -4.00 -2.69
CA HIS A 507 -14.31 -3.71 -2.68
C HIS A 507 -13.79 -3.62 -1.26
N GLN A 508 -13.00 -4.59 -0.85
CA GLN A 508 -12.41 -4.68 0.48
C GLN A 508 -10.88 -4.85 0.34
N GLY A 509 -10.11 -3.90 0.88
CA GLY A 509 -8.65 -3.92 0.78
C GLY A 509 -8.17 -4.00 -0.67
N ASP A 510 -7.34 -4.98 -0.97
CA ASP A 510 -6.77 -5.22 -2.30
C ASP A 510 -7.59 -6.25 -3.12
N GLN A 511 -8.82 -6.51 -2.71
CA GLN A 511 -9.68 -7.49 -3.36
C GLN A 511 -11.03 -6.89 -3.76
N ILE A 512 -11.47 -7.21 -4.96
CA ILE A 512 -12.80 -6.90 -5.47
C ILE A 512 -13.55 -8.21 -5.69
N PHE A 513 -14.70 -8.36 -5.01
CA PHE A 513 -15.68 -9.34 -5.41
C PHE A 513 -16.62 -8.70 -6.43
N ALA A 514 -16.59 -9.21 -7.66
CA ALA A 514 -17.39 -8.72 -8.77
C ALA A 514 -18.55 -9.69 -9.03
N SER A 515 -19.77 -9.19 -9.04
CA SER A 515 -20.96 -9.91 -9.51
C SER A 515 -21.40 -9.31 -10.83
N TRP A 516 -21.25 -10.04 -11.91
CA TRP A 516 -21.61 -9.60 -13.25
C TRP A 516 -22.97 -10.19 -13.65
N PHE A 517 -23.91 -9.32 -13.90
CA PHE A 517 -25.28 -9.63 -14.30
C PHE A 517 -25.43 -9.38 -15.79
N THR A 518 -25.73 -10.43 -16.55
CA THR A 518 -25.75 -10.42 -18.01
C THR A 518 -26.68 -11.52 -18.55
N TYR A 519 -26.43 -11.95 -19.79
CA TYR A 519 -27.23 -12.98 -20.47
C TYR A 519 -26.31 -13.97 -21.19
N ASP A 520 -26.68 -15.25 -21.19
CA ASP A 520 -25.92 -16.28 -21.90
C ASP A 520 -26.09 -16.15 -23.43
N LEU A 521 -25.44 -17.06 -24.19
CA LEU A 521 -25.48 -17.03 -25.66
C LEU A 521 -26.89 -17.24 -26.24
N THR A 522 -27.85 -17.76 -25.45
CA THR A 522 -29.25 -17.92 -25.85
C THR A 522 -30.11 -16.70 -25.48
N GLY A 523 -29.52 -15.72 -24.77
CA GLY A 523 -30.23 -14.55 -24.26
C GLY A 523 -30.96 -14.80 -22.94
N LYS A 524 -30.76 -15.93 -22.26
CA LYS A 524 -31.31 -16.21 -20.93
C LYS A 524 -30.53 -15.42 -19.87
N ALA A 525 -31.22 -14.85 -18.89
CA ALA A 525 -30.60 -14.14 -17.78
C ALA A 525 -29.57 -15.01 -17.06
N TRP A 526 -28.40 -14.46 -16.84
CA TRP A 526 -27.20 -15.17 -16.33
C TRP A 526 -26.39 -14.27 -15.40
N TRP A 527 -25.79 -14.84 -14.39
CA TRP A 527 -24.83 -14.13 -13.55
C TRP A 527 -23.52 -14.91 -13.42
N LEU A 528 -22.43 -14.15 -13.30
CA LEU A 528 -21.08 -14.64 -13.07
C LEU A 528 -20.49 -13.91 -11.87
N VAL A 529 -19.64 -14.60 -11.11
CA VAL A 529 -18.91 -13.99 -9.99
C VAL A 529 -17.41 -14.15 -10.18
N MET A 530 -16.64 -13.21 -9.63
CA MET A 530 -15.19 -13.22 -9.67
C MET A 530 -14.63 -12.60 -8.39
N SER A 531 -13.77 -13.34 -7.67
CA SER A 531 -12.87 -12.74 -6.70
C SER A 531 -11.61 -12.31 -7.43
N ALA A 532 -11.42 -11.00 -7.54
CA ALA A 532 -10.31 -10.39 -8.26
C ALA A 532 -9.32 -9.77 -7.28
N ASN A 533 -8.07 -10.20 -7.30
CA ASN A 533 -6.99 -9.66 -6.48
C ASN A 533 -6.27 -8.54 -7.22
N LEU A 534 -5.74 -7.57 -6.48
CA LEU A 534 -4.87 -6.53 -7.01
C LEU A 534 -3.59 -7.17 -7.59
N THR A 535 -3.36 -7.02 -8.89
CA THR A 535 -2.20 -7.58 -9.60
C THR A 535 -1.23 -6.51 -10.10
N ALA A 536 -1.70 -5.27 -10.19
CA ALA A 536 -0.90 -4.07 -10.48
C ALA A 536 -1.70 -2.84 -10.01
N PRO A 537 -1.11 -1.64 -9.90
CA PRO A 537 -1.83 -0.44 -9.53
C PRO A 537 -3.13 -0.26 -10.34
N ARG A 538 -4.28 -0.24 -9.63
CA ARG A 538 -5.63 -0.14 -10.23
C ARG A 538 -6.02 -1.30 -11.17
N VAL A 539 -5.33 -2.44 -11.11
CA VAL A 539 -5.61 -3.62 -11.93
C VAL A 539 -5.93 -4.80 -11.02
N TYR A 540 -7.11 -5.35 -11.18
CA TYR A 540 -7.59 -6.50 -10.42
C TYR A 540 -7.88 -7.66 -11.38
N SER A 541 -7.40 -8.86 -11.07
CA SER A 541 -7.58 -10.03 -11.93
C SER A 541 -8.05 -11.25 -11.14
N GLY A 542 -8.88 -12.07 -11.77
CA GLY A 542 -9.43 -13.26 -11.16
C GLY A 542 -10.05 -14.20 -12.19
N THR A 543 -10.62 -15.30 -11.70
CA THR A 543 -11.35 -16.26 -12.49
C THR A 543 -12.86 -16.01 -12.35
N LEU A 544 -13.57 -16.00 -13.48
CA LEU A 544 -15.03 -15.92 -13.54
C LEU A 544 -15.63 -17.32 -13.35
N PHE A 545 -16.63 -17.39 -12.47
CA PHE A 545 -17.39 -18.61 -12.19
C PHE A 545 -18.87 -18.40 -12.47
N GLN A 546 -19.49 -19.41 -13.06
CA GLN A 546 -20.95 -19.57 -13.09
C GLN A 546 -21.39 -20.50 -11.97
N GLY A 547 -22.58 -20.25 -11.40
CA GLY A 547 -23.17 -21.09 -10.37
C GLY A 547 -24.34 -21.94 -10.86
N THR A 548 -24.57 -23.08 -10.20
CA THR A 548 -25.85 -23.79 -10.17
C THR A 548 -26.18 -24.12 -8.74
N GLY A 549 -27.45 -24.11 -8.34
CA GLY A 549 -27.75 -24.30 -6.92
C GLY A 549 -29.20 -24.63 -6.60
N PRO A 550 -29.53 -24.76 -5.32
CA PRO A 550 -30.89 -24.97 -4.85
C PRO A 550 -31.78 -23.80 -5.25
N PRO A 551 -33.08 -24.00 -5.50
CA PRO A 551 -34.02 -22.92 -5.70
C PRO A 551 -34.00 -21.87 -4.57
N PHE A 552 -34.26 -20.61 -4.92
CA PHE A 552 -34.23 -19.46 -4.00
C PHE A 552 -35.11 -19.63 -2.75
N ASP A 553 -36.13 -20.47 -2.84
CA ASP A 553 -37.11 -20.75 -1.78
C ASP A 553 -36.81 -22.05 -0.99
N SER A 554 -35.68 -22.71 -1.24
CA SER A 554 -35.30 -23.94 -0.52
C SER A 554 -35.09 -23.67 0.96
N VAL A 555 -35.69 -24.56 1.79
CA VAL A 555 -35.56 -24.56 3.26
C VAL A 555 -35.35 -26.01 3.76
N PRO A 556 -34.17 -26.34 4.30
CA PRO A 556 -32.94 -25.52 4.33
C PRO A 556 -32.34 -25.28 2.93
N PHE A 557 -31.55 -24.21 2.78
CA PHE A 557 -30.76 -23.98 1.60
C PHE A 557 -29.39 -24.67 1.80
N PRO A 558 -29.07 -25.77 1.10
CA PRO A 558 -27.78 -26.43 1.25
C PRO A 558 -26.63 -25.56 0.72
N PRO A 559 -25.57 -25.32 1.53
CA PRO A 559 -24.49 -24.43 1.13
C PRO A 559 -23.61 -25.02 0.01
N LEU A 560 -22.73 -24.18 -0.54
CA LEU A 560 -21.76 -24.52 -1.57
C LEU A 560 -20.95 -25.78 -1.18
N GLY A 561 -20.88 -26.76 -2.07
CA GLY A 561 -20.15 -28.01 -1.87
C GLY A 561 -20.89 -29.08 -1.06
N ALA A 562 -22.02 -28.78 -0.42
CA ALA A 562 -22.86 -29.79 0.25
C ALA A 562 -23.64 -30.63 -0.74
N PRO A 563 -24.05 -31.85 -0.40
CA PRO A 563 -24.93 -32.65 -1.27
C PRO A 563 -26.23 -31.90 -1.55
N GLY A 564 -26.55 -31.72 -2.85
CA GLY A 564 -27.69 -30.93 -3.30
C GLY A 564 -27.52 -29.42 -3.20
N GLY A 565 -26.40 -28.93 -2.69
CA GLY A 565 -26.06 -27.51 -2.57
C GLY A 565 -25.66 -26.83 -3.87
N ALA A 566 -25.19 -25.59 -3.74
CA ALA A 566 -24.65 -24.83 -4.86
C ALA A 566 -23.31 -25.40 -5.33
N SER A 567 -23.00 -25.20 -6.61
CA SER A 567 -21.70 -25.53 -7.22
C SER A 567 -21.30 -24.45 -8.20
N GLY A 568 -19.99 -24.23 -8.35
CA GLY A 568 -19.41 -23.27 -9.28
C GLY A 568 -18.54 -23.95 -10.34
N ALA A 569 -18.61 -23.46 -11.58
CA ALA A 569 -17.74 -23.88 -12.66
C ALA A 569 -17.02 -22.66 -13.23
N SER A 570 -15.69 -22.77 -13.41
CA SER A 570 -14.90 -21.73 -14.07
C SER A 570 -15.30 -21.60 -15.53
N VAL A 571 -15.48 -20.35 -15.99
CA VAL A 571 -15.78 -20.04 -17.38
C VAL A 571 -14.65 -19.25 -18.06
N GLY A 572 -13.66 -18.82 -17.33
CA GLY A 572 -12.45 -18.16 -17.85
C GLY A 572 -11.97 -16.98 -16.97
N PRO A 573 -10.91 -16.28 -17.38
CA PRO A 573 -10.34 -15.16 -16.64
C PRO A 573 -11.09 -13.85 -16.86
N GLY A 574 -11.01 -12.95 -15.84
CA GLY A 574 -11.45 -11.58 -15.93
C GLY A 574 -10.42 -10.61 -15.35
N THR A 575 -10.32 -9.44 -15.95
CA THR A 575 -9.43 -8.35 -15.49
C THR A 575 -10.18 -7.03 -15.48
N LEU A 576 -10.11 -6.31 -14.37
CA LEU A 576 -10.63 -4.96 -14.18
C LEU A 576 -9.45 -4.01 -14.12
N ARG A 577 -9.45 -2.98 -14.95
CA ARG A 577 -8.44 -1.92 -14.95
C ARG A 577 -9.12 -0.58 -14.82
N PHE A 578 -8.86 0.15 -13.73
CA PHE A 578 -9.47 1.45 -13.49
C PHE A 578 -8.55 2.58 -13.95
N ASN A 579 -9.09 3.49 -14.75
CA ASN A 579 -8.40 4.70 -15.19
C ASN A 579 -8.45 5.78 -14.11
N ASP A 580 -9.61 5.90 -13.47
CA ASP A 580 -9.90 6.84 -12.36
C ASP A 580 -10.98 6.23 -11.43
N ALA A 581 -11.54 7.03 -10.52
CA ALA A 581 -12.55 6.58 -9.57
C ALA A 581 -13.86 6.09 -10.21
N ASN A 582 -14.16 6.55 -11.42
CA ASN A 582 -15.47 6.39 -12.06
C ASN A 582 -15.38 5.74 -13.45
N ASN A 583 -14.19 5.49 -13.99
CA ASN A 583 -14.00 4.93 -15.32
C ASN A 583 -12.97 3.79 -15.31
N GLY A 584 -13.23 2.75 -16.08
CA GLY A 584 -12.36 1.60 -16.16
C GLY A 584 -12.59 0.76 -17.42
N ILE A 585 -11.92 -0.36 -17.47
CA ILE A 585 -11.96 -1.33 -18.54
C ILE A 585 -12.16 -2.72 -17.90
N PHE A 586 -13.15 -3.45 -18.38
CA PHE A 586 -13.36 -4.86 -18.05
C PHE A 586 -13.02 -5.73 -19.25
N THR A 587 -11.96 -6.51 -19.13
CA THR A 587 -11.56 -7.53 -20.12
C THR A 587 -11.88 -8.91 -19.57
N TYR A 588 -12.54 -9.73 -20.34
CA TYR A 588 -12.94 -11.07 -19.91
C TYR A 588 -12.83 -12.09 -21.04
N THR A 589 -12.63 -13.35 -20.66
CA THR A 589 -12.80 -14.51 -21.54
C THR A 589 -13.83 -15.42 -20.90
N VAL A 590 -14.93 -15.66 -21.58
CA VAL A 590 -16.01 -16.54 -21.13
C VAL A 590 -16.23 -17.63 -22.17
N ASN A 591 -16.00 -18.88 -21.78
CA ASN A 591 -16.14 -20.06 -22.65
C ASN A 591 -15.39 -19.89 -23.99
N GLY A 592 -14.17 -19.31 -23.94
CA GLY A 592 -13.32 -19.06 -25.11
C GLY A 592 -13.64 -17.78 -25.89
N ILE A 593 -14.67 -17.01 -25.52
CA ILE A 593 -15.02 -15.72 -26.14
C ILE A 593 -14.38 -14.61 -25.33
N THR A 594 -13.45 -13.88 -25.94
CA THR A 594 -12.78 -12.74 -25.29
C THR A 594 -13.39 -11.41 -25.75
N GLN A 595 -13.69 -10.54 -24.79
CA GLN A 595 -14.14 -9.17 -25.04
C GLN A 595 -13.53 -8.18 -24.05
N THR A 596 -13.55 -6.91 -24.46
CA THR A 596 -13.15 -5.77 -23.64
C THR A 596 -14.23 -4.72 -23.69
N LYS A 597 -14.73 -4.29 -22.54
CA LYS A 597 -15.73 -3.24 -22.40
C LYS A 597 -15.18 -2.08 -21.59
N SER A 598 -15.34 -0.85 -22.08
CA SER A 598 -15.18 0.34 -21.26
C SER A 598 -16.33 0.41 -20.29
N ILE A 599 -16.05 0.59 -19.02
CA ILE A 599 -17.07 0.67 -17.95
C ILE A 599 -17.00 2.01 -17.22
N THR A 600 -18.13 2.46 -16.75
CA THR A 600 -18.24 3.66 -15.90
C THR A 600 -19.14 3.35 -14.70
N ARG A 601 -18.88 4.04 -13.58
CA ARG A 601 -19.70 3.90 -12.37
C ARG A 601 -21.10 4.46 -12.62
N GLU A 602 -22.13 3.75 -12.22
CA GLU A 602 -23.48 4.25 -12.13
C GLU A 602 -23.67 4.91 -10.76
N THR A 603 -24.12 6.15 -10.75
CA THR A 603 -24.38 6.91 -9.53
C THR A 603 -25.80 7.47 -9.57
N PHE A 604 -26.53 7.32 -8.48
CA PHE A 604 -27.89 7.84 -8.28
C PHE A 604 -27.98 8.75 -7.05
N GLY A 605 -26.85 9.01 -6.38
CA GLY A 605 -26.68 9.93 -5.25
C GLY A 605 -25.21 10.21 -4.95
N PRO A 606 -24.90 10.96 -3.89
CA PRO A 606 -23.55 11.13 -3.38
C PRO A 606 -22.93 9.78 -2.99
N LEU A 607 -21.69 9.55 -3.43
CA LEU A 607 -20.96 8.33 -3.07
C LEU A 607 -20.63 8.32 -1.56
N PRO A 608 -20.68 7.16 -0.91
CA PRO A 608 -20.29 7.05 0.50
C PRO A 608 -18.79 7.29 0.69
N ALA A 609 -18.43 7.85 1.84
CA ALA A 609 -17.04 7.91 2.29
C ALA A 609 -16.66 6.56 2.87
N CYS A 610 -15.72 5.86 2.25
CA CYS A 610 -15.29 4.52 2.68
C CYS A 610 -13.86 4.54 3.22
N ALA A 611 -13.68 4.02 4.44
CA ALA A 611 -12.37 3.79 5.03
C ALA A 611 -11.91 2.36 4.72
N VAL A 612 -10.84 2.23 3.95
CA VAL A 612 -10.27 0.93 3.58
C VAL A 612 -9.18 0.57 4.59
N GLY A 613 -9.29 -0.62 5.20
CA GLY A 613 -8.22 -1.20 6.02
C GLY A 613 -7.97 -0.56 7.39
N SER A 614 -8.79 0.39 7.85
CA SER A 614 -8.56 1.12 9.10
C SER A 614 -9.54 0.81 10.23
N GLN A 615 -10.61 0.07 9.97
CA GLN A 615 -11.66 -0.20 10.97
C GLN A 615 -11.92 -1.69 11.10
N ALA A 616 -11.66 -2.21 12.29
CA ALA A 616 -11.89 -3.62 12.60
C ALA A 616 -13.37 -3.96 12.89
N ASN A 617 -14.27 -2.99 12.93
CA ASN A 617 -15.65 -3.19 13.36
C ASN A 617 -16.65 -2.69 12.31
N ALA A 618 -17.08 -3.59 11.42
CA ALA A 618 -18.09 -3.33 10.40
C ALA A 618 -19.46 -2.93 10.99
N ALA A 619 -19.76 -3.32 12.23
CA ALA A 619 -21.00 -2.94 12.91
C ALA A 619 -21.18 -1.43 13.10
N LEU A 620 -20.07 -0.66 13.04
CA LEU A 620 -20.11 0.80 13.11
C LEU A 620 -20.44 1.48 11.77
N ALA A 621 -20.52 0.73 10.67
CA ALA A 621 -20.86 1.27 9.37
C ALA A 621 -22.28 1.83 9.36
N THR A 622 -22.44 3.05 8.87
CA THR A 622 -23.76 3.67 8.66
C THR A 622 -24.26 3.53 7.22
N ASN A 623 -23.36 3.12 6.32
CA ASN A 623 -23.65 2.79 4.94
C ASN A 623 -23.58 1.27 4.74
N TYR A 624 -24.59 0.71 4.08
CA TYR A 624 -24.74 -0.75 3.92
C TYR A 624 -24.19 -1.27 2.59
N GLN A 625 -23.51 -0.45 1.82
CA GLN A 625 -22.84 -0.89 0.59
C GLN A 625 -21.87 -2.02 0.87
N ASP A 626 -22.02 -3.15 0.25
CA ASP A 626 -21.14 -4.32 0.21
C ASP A 626 -21.88 -5.57 -0.29
N LEU A 627 -21.23 -6.73 -0.17
CA LEU A 627 -21.81 -8.04 -0.38
C LEU A 627 -22.41 -8.59 0.94
N TRP A 628 -23.64 -9.09 0.86
CA TRP A 628 -24.38 -9.66 2.00
C TRP A 628 -24.84 -11.06 1.69
N TRP A 629 -24.83 -11.94 2.69
CA TRP A 629 -25.29 -13.32 2.58
C TRP A 629 -26.03 -13.77 3.85
N ALA A 630 -26.49 -15.06 3.90
CA ALA A 630 -27.20 -15.57 5.04
C ALA A 630 -26.35 -15.59 6.32
N ALA A 631 -26.96 -15.22 7.43
CA ALA A 631 -26.41 -15.39 8.76
C ALA A 631 -26.88 -16.72 9.39
N PRO A 632 -26.00 -17.48 10.10
CA PRO A 632 -24.57 -17.23 10.26
C PRO A 632 -23.80 -17.29 8.95
N ALA A 633 -22.68 -16.56 8.88
CA ALA A 633 -21.83 -16.49 7.68
C ALA A 633 -21.53 -17.87 7.08
N GLY A 634 -21.74 -18.01 5.77
CA GLY A 634 -21.52 -19.27 5.04
C GLY A 634 -22.60 -20.33 5.20
N SER A 635 -23.62 -20.14 6.06
CA SER A 635 -24.66 -21.15 6.32
C SER A 635 -25.48 -21.55 5.09
N GLU A 636 -25.66 -20.61 4.16
CA GLU A 636 -26.33 -20.79 2.87
C GLU A 636 -25.46 -20.29 1.71
N ALA A 637 -24.16 -20.58 1.73
CA ALA A 637 -23.25 -20.13 0.67
C ALA A 637 -23.70 -20.62 -0.71
N GLY A 638 -23.70 -19.71 -1.70
CA GLY A 638 -24.13 -19.97 -3.06
C GLY A 638 -25.11 -18.92 -3.61
N TRP A 639 -25.67 -18.06 -2.76
CA TRP A 639 -26.44 -16.87 -3.12
C TRP A 639 -25.91 -15.66 -2.36
N GLY A 640 -26.17 -14.48 -2.86
CA GLY A 640 -25.81 -13.23 -2.19
C GLY A 640 -26.53 -12.02 -2.74
N ILE A 641 -26.48 -10.93 -1.99
CA ILE A 641 -27.05 -9.64 -2.35
C ILE A 641 -25.93 -8.62 -2.35
N ASN A 642 -25.64 -8.04 -3.50
CA ASN A 642 -24.79 -6.86 -3.57
C ASN A 642 -25.65 -5.60 -3.37
N LEU A 643 -25.26 -4.75 -2.45
CA LEU A 643 -25.90 -3.49 -2.13
C LEU A 643 -25.03 -2.33 -2.59
N THR A 644 -25.57 -1.46 -3.41
CA THR A 644 -25.02 -0.12 -3.70
C THR A 644 -25.88 0.88 -2.94
N HIS A 645 -25.31 1.55 -1.95
CA HIS A 645 -26.05 2.43 -1.05
C HIS A 645 -25.58 3.89 -1.22
N GLU A 646 -26.43 4.71 -1.79
CA GLU A 646 -26.19 6.13 -2.01
C GLU A 646 -27.35 6.95 -1.40
N SER A 647 -27.04 7.78 -0.39
CA SER A 647 -28.04 8.56 0.37
C SER A 647 -29.14 7.68 0.99
N ASP A 648 -30.42 7.96 0.68
CA ASP A 648 -31.58 7.22 1.20
C ASP A 648 -32.07 6.11 0.23
N THR A 649 -31.22 5.72 -0.73
CA THR A 649 -31.55 4.72 -1.75
C THR A 649 -30.52 3.59 -1.74
N ILE A 650 -30.99 2.35 -1.77
CA ILE A 650 -30.19 1.15 -1.98
C ILE A 650 -30.59 0.51 -3.30
N PHE A 651 -29.65 0.36 -4.23
CA PHE A 651 -29.82 -0.53 -5.36
C PHE A 651 -29.28 -1.91 -4.98
N ALA A 652 -30.21 -2.87 -4.90
CA ALA A 652 -29.89 -4.24 -4.54
C ALA A 652 -29.88 -5.14 -5.78
N THR A 653 -28.82 -5.90 -5.95
CA THR A 653 -28.70 -6.98 -6.94
C THR A 653 -28.60 -8.32 -6.22
N TRP A 654 -29.62 -9.14 -6.35
CA TRP A 654 -29.69 -10.46 -5.72
C TRP A 654 -29.43 -11.53 -6.75
N TYR A 655 -28.34 -12.29 -6.58
CA TYR A 655 -28.04 -13.46 -7.37
C TYR A 655 -28.39 -14.74 -6.60
N THR A 656 -29.14 -15.63 -7.25
CA THR A 656 -29.66 -16.89 -6.68
C THR A 656 -29.99 -17.88 -7.80
N PHE A 657 -30.83 -18.88 -7.54
CA PHE A 657 -31.19 -19.90 -8.50
C PHE A 657 -32.70 -20.08 -8.61
N ASP A 658 -33.15 -20.36 -9.82
CA ASP A 658 -34.53 -20.69 -10.14
C ASP A 658 -34.89 -22.15 -9.76
N HIS A 659 -36.13 -22.52 -9.87
CA HIS A 659 -36.62 -23.88 -9.59
C HIS A 659 -35.97 -24.98 -10.46
N ASP A 660 -35.49 -24.62 -11.65
CA ASP A 660 -34.69 -25.49 -12.52
C ASP A 660 -33.20 -25.54 -12.14
N ARG A 661 -32.81 -24.92 -10.99
CA ARG A 661 -31.44 -24.85 -10.46
C ARG A 661 -30.47 -24.01 -11.32
N THR A 662 -30.97 -23.28 -12.29
CA THR A 662 -30.16 -22.38 -13.14
C THR A 662 -30.02 -20.99 -12.50
N PRO A 663 -29.03 -20.19 -12.87
CA PRO A 663 -28.83 -18.84 -12.40
C PRO A 663 -30.09 -17.97 -12.60
N MET A 664 -30.50 -17.30 -11.55
CA MET A 664 -31.55 -16.28 -11.55
C MET A 664 -31.03 -15.03 -10.84
N TRP A 665 -31.30 -13.89 -11.40
CA TRP A 665 -30.97 -12.64 -10.73
C TRP A 665 -32.15 -11.65 -10.76
N LEU A 666 -32.20 -10.89 -9.67
CA LEU A 666 -33.24 -9.90 -9.44
C LEU A 666 -32.59 -8.57 -9.02
N VAL A 667 -33.25 -7.48 -9.33
CA VAL A 667 -32.87 -6.16 -8.90
C VAL A 667 -33.99 -5.48 -8.16
N SER A 668 -33.65 -4.57 -7.27
CA SER A 668 -34.59 -3.71 -6.56
C SER A 668 -33.98 -2.36 -6.28
N THR A 669 -34.73 -1.31 -6.59
CA THR A 669 -34.42 0.04 -6.07
C THR A 669 -35.22 0.20 -4.78
N LEU A 670 -34.52 0.10 -3.66
CA LEU A 670 -35.09 0.15 -2.32
C LEU A 670 -34.98 1.60 -1.81
N THR A 671 -36.09 2.19 -1.47
CA THR A 671 -36.16 3.52 -0.85
C THR A 671 -36.31 3.39 0.65
N LYS A 672 -35.76 4.36 1.39
CA LYS A 672 -35.81 4.37 2.86
C LYS A 672 -37.25 4.48 3.37
N THR A 673 -37.63 3.55 4.23
CA THR A 673 -38.94 3.45 4.87
C THR A 673 -38.91 3.65 6.37
N GLY A 674 -37.71 3.64 6.97
CA GLY A 674 -37.46 3.83 8.41
C GLY A 674 -36.02 4.20 8.70
N ALA A 675 -35.61 4.26 9.95
CA ALA A 675 -34.25 4.69 10.35
C ALA A 675 -33.16 3.84 9.69
N SER A 676 -33.35 2.52 9.61
CA SER A 676 -32.43 1.56 8.98
C SER A 676 -33.20 0.54 8.15
N ALA A 677 -34.33 0.94 7.56
CA ALA A 677 -35.22 0.08 6.79
C ALA A 677 -35.44 0.65 5.39
N TYR A 678 -35.46 -0.24 4.39
CA TYR A 678 -35.59 0.08 2.97
C TYR A 678 -36.55 -0.90 2.32
N GLY A 679 -37.34 -0.45 1.35
CA GLY A 679 -38.32 -1.30 0.67
C GLY A 679 -38.56 -0.90 -0.78
N GLY A 680 -38.90 -1.88 -1.62
CA GLY A 680 -39.18 -1.67 -3.04
C GLY A 680 -39.64 -2.95 -3.76
N ASP A 681 -39.96 -2.79 -5.05
CA ASP A 681 -40.35 -3.90 -5.91
C ASP A 681 -39.16 -4.74 -6.32
N LEU A 682 -39.33 -6.06 -6.38
CA LEU A 682 -38.39 -7.00 -6.96
C LEU A 682 -38.68 -7.20 -8.46
N ILE A 683 -37.71 -6.90 -9.28
CA ILE A 683 -37.75 -7.09 -10.73
C ILE A 683 -36.87 -8.26 -11.10
N ARG A 684 -37.45 -9.28 -11.72
CA ARG A 684 -36.71 -10.40 -12.30
C ARG A 684 -36.38 -10.11 -13.75
N LEU A 685 -35.10 -10.17 -14.13
CA LEU A 685 -34.65 -10.12 -15.50
C LEU A 685 -34.78 -11.54 -16.12
N THR A 686 -35.36 -11.63 -17.31
CA THR A 686 -35.66 -12.92 -17.95
C THR A 686 -34.89 -13.15 -19.23
N SER A 687 -34.72 -12.11 -20.04
CA SER A 687 -34.01 -12.21 -21.32
C SER A 687 -33.36 -10.89 -21.72
N GLY A 688 -32.34 -10.99 -22.56
CA GLY A 688 -31.64 -9.85 -23.11
C GLY A 688 -30.62 -10.24 -24.18
N PRO A 689 -29.91 -9.28 -24.78
CA PRO A 689 -28.86 -9.58 -25.72
C PRO A 689 -27.76 -10.42 -25.06
N PRO A 690 -27.19 -11.42 -25.76
CA PRO A 690 -26.07 -12.20 -25.24
C PRO A 690 -24.92 -11.31 -24.75
N PHE A 691 -24.16 -11.80 -23.76
CA PHE A 691 -23.03 -11.05 -23.15
C PHE A 691 -22.01 -10.56 -24.17
N ASN A 692 -21.92 -11.22 -25.32
CA ASN A 692 -21.01 -10.91 -26.43
C ASN A 692 -21.65 -10.12 -27.57
N ALA A 693 -22.89 -9.65 -27.43
CA ALA A 693 -23.56 -8.86 -28.46
C ALA A 693 -22.84 -7.54 -28.74
N VAL A 694 -22.68 -7.22 -30.04
CA VAL A 694 -22.11 -5.95 -30.50
C VAL A 694 -22.93 -5.48 -31.73
N PRO A 695 -23.69 -4.40 -31.61
CA PRO A 695 -23.99 -3.62 -30.40
C PRO A 695 -24.88 -4.40 -29.42
N PHE A 696 -24.78 -4.07 -28.15
CA PHE A 696 -25.71 -4.57 -27.12
C PHE A 696 -26.95 -3.64 -27.10
N ALA A 697 -28.12 -4.19 -27.36
CA ALA A 697 -29.37 -3.42 -27.40
C ALA A 697 -29.81 -3.07 -25.96
N PRO A 698 -29.96 -1.77 -25.61
CA PRO A 698 -30.31 -1.38 -24.25
C PRO A 698 -31.75 -1.74 -23.89
N ILE A 699 -32.03 -1.81 -22.58
CA ILE A 699 -33.37 -2.07 -22.04
C ILE A 699 -34.38 -1.06 -22.62
N GLY A 700 -35.56 -1.55 -22.99
CA GLY A 700 -36.60 -0.72 -23.61
C GLY A 700 -36.47 -0.54 -25.13
N SER A 701 -35.36 -0.98 -25.75
CA SER A 701 -35.21 -1.02 -27.21
C SER A 701 -35.64 -2.36 -27.80
N PRO A 702 -35.98 -2.46 -29.10
CA PRO A 702 -36.23 -3.74 -29.75
C PRO A 702 -35.07 -4.71 -29.61
N GLY A 703 -35.30 -5.91 -29.05
CA GLY A 703 -34.27 -6.91 -28.79
C GLY A 703 -33.41 -6.62 -27.54
N GLY A 704 -33.71 -5.58 -26.77
CA GLY A 704 -33.02 -5.26 -25.53
C GLY A 704 -33.47 -6.15 -24.35
N ALA A 705 -32.86 -5.90 -23.20
CA ALA A 705 -33.18 -6.63 -21.98
C ALA A 705 -34.63 -6.43 -21.53
N SER A 706 -35.23 -7.45 -20.93
CA SER A 706 -36.59 -7.41 -20.40
C SER A 706 -36.62 -7.99 -18.97
N GLY A 707 -37.46 -7.37 -18.15
CA GLY A 707 -37.71 -7.77 -16.79
C GLY A 707 -39.15 -7.52 -16.37
N THR A 708 -39.61 -8.24 -15.35
CA THR A 708 -40.97 -8.13 -14.80
C THR A 708 -40.94 -7.98 -13.30
N VAL A 709 -41.84 -7.20 -12.73
CA VAL A 709 -42.06 -7.17 -11.28
C VAL A 709 -42.62 -8.51 -10.87
N VAL A 710 -41.94 -9.18 -9.96
CA VAL A 710 -42.32 -10.53 -9.47
C VAL A 710 -42.71 -10.54 -7.99
N GLY A 711 -42.54 -9.41 -7.31
CA GLY A 711 -42.85 -9.28 -5.90
C GLY A 711 -42.23 -8.04 -5.27
N SER A 712 -41.94 -8.11 -4.00
CA SER A 712 -41.33 -7.00 -3.23
C SER A 712 -40.22 -7.48 -2.30
N ALA A 713 -39.35 -6.55 -1.90
CA ALA A 713 -38.29 -6.78 -0.94
C ALA A 713 -38.22 -5.69 0.12
N THR A 714 -37.80 -6.07 1.32
CA THR A 714 -37.42 -5.13 2.39
C THR A 714 -36.11 -5.55 3.02
N LEU A 715 -35.25 -4.57 3.30
CA LEU A 715 -34.04 -4.73 4.11
C LEU A 715 -34.20 -3.92 5.39
N SER A 716 -33.86 -4.53 6.52
CA SER A 716 -33.85 -3.89 7.83
C SER A 716 -32.54 -4.22 8.53
N PHE A 717 -31.75 -3.21 8.89
CA PHE A 717 -30.44 -3.38 9.50
C PHE A 717 -30.50 -3.06 10.99
N SER A 718 -29.95 -3.96 11.82
CA SER A 718 -29.76 -3.75 13.26
C SER A 718 -28.48 -2.97 13.55
N ASP A 719 -27.46 -3.15 12.73
CA ASP A 719 -26.18 -2.45 12.75
C ASP A 719 -25.52 -2.52 11.35
N GLY A 720 -24.26 -2.08 11.23
CA GLY A 720 -23.55 -2.06 9.93
C GLY A 720 -23.17 -3.45 9.38
N ASP A 721 -23.35 -4.51 10.16
CA ASP A 721 -22.93 -5.88 9.81
C ASP A 721 -24.06 -6.93 9.88
N SER A 722 -25.22 -6.56 10.36
CA SER A 722 -26.34 -7.47 10.63
C SER A 722 -27.67 -6.90 10.18
N GLY A 723 -28.50 -7.72 9.55
CA GLY A 723 -29.81 -7.28 9.07
C GLY A 723 -30.75 -8.44 8.77
N THR A 724 -31.91 -8.08 8.24
CA THR A 724 -32.95 -9.02 7.79
C THR A 724 -33.37 -8.65 6.36
N PHE A 725 -33.39 -9.65 5.50
CA PHE A 725 -33.91 -9.57 4.14
C PHE A 725 -35.23 -10.32 4.07
N ASN A 726 -36.33 -9.57 3.89
CA ASN A 726 -37.64 -10.15 3.63
C ASN A 726 -37.97 -9.97 2.16
N TYR A 727 -38.54 -10.99 1.54
CA TYR A 727 -38.99 -10.94 0.15
C TYR A 727 -40.24 -11.74 -0.09
N THR A 728 -40.96 -11.33 -1.13
CA THR A 728 -42.09 -12.08 -1.69
C THR A 728 -41.87 -12.22 -3.19
N ILE A 729 -41.89 -13.44 -3.73
CA ILE A 729 -41.76 -13.73 -5.17
C ILE A 729 -42.84 -14.74 -5.54
N GLY A 730 -43.74 -14.38 -6.51
CA GLY A 730 -44.75 -15.29 -7.00
C GLY A 730 -45.66 -15.89 -5.92
N GLY A 731 -45.88 -15.16 -4.82
CA GLY A 731 -46.65 -15.62 -3.67
C GLY A 731 -45.85 -16.39 -2.59
N VAL A 732 -44.58 -16.69 -2.83
CA VAL A 732 -43.66 -17.26 -1.84
C VAL A 732 -43.06 -16.13 -1.01
N ALA A 733 -43.31 -16.12 0.31
CA ALA A 733 -42.74 -15.13 1.22
C ALA A 733 -41.69 -15.80 2.12
N GLN A 734 -40.51 -15.19 2.24
CA GLN A 734 -39.43 -15.64 3.13
C GLN A 734 -38.77 -14.45 3.83
N SER A 735 -38.15 -14.79 4.99
CA SER A 735 -37.37 -13.90 5.81
C SER A 735 -36.03 -14.56 6.10
N LYS A 736 -34.93 -13.89 5.76
CA LYS A 736 -33.56 -14.37 5.98
C LYS A 736 -32.80 -13.39 6.84
N ALA A 737 -32.20 -13.87 7.93
CA ALA A 737 -31.18 -13.10 8.61
C ALA A 737 -29.95 -13.01 7.69
N ILE A 738 -29.38 -11.83 7.57
CA ILE A 738 -28.23 -11.56 6.71
C ILE A 738 -27.09 -10.91 7.49
N THR A 739 -25.88 -11.17 7.05
CA THR A 739 -24.66 -10.52 7.54
C THR A 739 -23.79 -10.11 6.37
N ARG A 740 -22.93 -9.11 6.58
CA ARG A 740 -21.96 -8.66 5.57
C ARG A 740 -20.93 -9.75 5.31
N GLU A 741 -20.59 -9.99 4.06
CA GLU A 741 -19.50 -10.90 3.71
C GLU A 741 -18.17 -10.16 3.83
N VAL A 742 -17.29 -10.62 4.74
CA VAL A 742 -15.94 -10.09 4.94
C VAL A 742 -14.95 -11.08 4.35
N PHE A 743 -14.31 -10.70 3.25
CA PHE A 743 -13.34 -11.54 2.52
C PHE A 743 -11.91 -10.99 2.61
N THR A 744 -11.70 -9.83 3.25
CA THR A 744 -10.37 -9.31 3.63
C THR A 744 -10.38 -8.78 5.05
N SER A 745 -9.25 -8.80 5.74
CA SER A 745 -9.13 -8.27 7.11
C SER A 745 -7.99 -7.25 7.17
N PRO A 746 -8.25 -6.02 7.65
CA PRO A 746 -9.57 -5.50 7.99
C PRO A 746 -10.41 -5.18 6.75
N GLY A 747 -11.73 -5.27 6.90
CA GLY A 747 -12.69 -4.95 5.83
C GLY A 747 -12.82 -3.45 5.55
N THR A 748 -13.62 -3.11 4.54
CA THR A 748 -13.98 -1.72 4.23
C THR A 748 -15.21 -1.31 5.03
N VAL A 749 -15.16 -0.12 5.65
CA VAL A 749 -16.31 0.49 6.33
C VAL A 749 -16.68 1.78 5.59
N CYS A 750 -17.97 1.92 5.24
CA CYS A 750 -18.50 3.10 4.55
C CYS A 750 -19.48 3.87 5.47
N HIS A 751 -19.50 5.20 5.35
CA HIS A 751 -20.37 6.10 6.13
C HIS A 751 -21.15 7.06 5.24
#